data_c798aa032050ca10b209fb31793856e6
#
_entry.id   c798aa032050ca10b209fb31793856e6
#
_cell.length_a   1.000
_cell.length_b   1.000
_cell.length_c   1.000
_cell.angle_alpha   90.00
_cell.angle_beta   90.00
_cell.angle_gamma   90.00
#
_symmetry.space_group_name_H-M   'P 1'
#
loop_
_entity.id
_entity.type
_entity.pdbx_description
1 polymer ?
#
loop_
_entity_poly.entity_id
_entity_poly.type
_entity_poly.pdbx_seq_one_letter_code
_entity_poly.pdbx_strand_id
1 'polypeptide(L)'
;MHQVTGASSVAVLKGEIHNVLALMRANARYSAVWRFTRESPDNKENPLVAGLKSLHETLVNVRDIADVDTVDWLKPFLDIIVTPETSGPITAGALGSISKFLLYEFVRTKDAIRAAEGANRIAFIVCRCRFEATDTEGDEVVSMKIVQVLVDLLRCSAGALLTDHSVYEICLACLGICSQSRLSELLRRAAEHCLTQVILTVFSRLTCDAQVEATLDDGSPTAEAKDKTPAAAAIWDERPESASAFMSEADEVACQDALDKREIWPKSIVSKPPHGVSCMQKILILLCQLTDPSKKDERSRVLGLSLLNLVLETCGSSLSNHPALVNVMQNTLCKFLLQNSRTTSLSILSLVLRAVFNMFNSVGVHLKVQLEVFFNSMHLALAENTSSPPLIREMALESLVEFCREPQLIIDLYVNYDCAVQSTNLFERLVKFLFKMSEPGNSLNSFHLQAFEGILAILGALCKEIDRQHAQKDVSDDADIPSTREATDAIRDSRIRKKSLQVAAEAFNKHPKESVRNLQSYGFSQAPEATPAEVAAFLREAPGLNKTVVGEYLGDHNAFNVAVLTAYAATFSFHNLSLDAALRLFLSGFRLCGEAQKIDRVMEAFSKTMHEHSPGPLKKWDGAFTLAFSLIMLNTDIHSPNVKNKMTKEQFIKNNKGMNAGEDFPKE
;
A
#
# COMPACT_ATOMS: atom_id res chain seq x y z
N MET A 1 -23.16 16.66 24.83
CA MET A 1 -22.11 17.47 25.46
C MET A 1 -22.69 18.85 25.77
N HIS A 2 -22.59 19.31 27.05
CA HIS A 2 -23.05 20.64 27.42
C HIS A 2 -22.12 21.69 26.82
N GLN A 3 -22.63 22.53 25.91
CA GLN A 3 -21.90 23.71 25.44
C GLN A 3 -21.67 24.65 26.64
N VAL A 4 -20.41 24.91 26.95
CA VAL A 4 -20.02 25.89 27.99
C VAL A 4 -20.43 27.29 27.47
N THR A 5 -21.25 28.02 28.20
CA THR A 5 -21.68 29.38 27.82
C THR A 5 -20.48 30.34 27.80
N GLY A 6 -20.52 31.40 26.99
CA GLY A 6 -19.37 32.29 26.75
C GLY A 6 -18.72 32.87 28.02
N ALA A 7 -19.48 33.29 29.01
CA ALA A 7 -18.94 33.77 30.30
C ALA A 7 -18.25 32.67 31.10
N SER A 8 -18.68 31.42 30.95
CA SER A 8 -18.04 30.27 31.62
C SER A 8 -16.70 29.89 30.95
N SER A 9 -16.55 30.10 29.62
CA SER A 9 -15.31 29.78 28.89
C SER A 9 -14.13 30.66 29.34
N VAL A 10 -14.37 31.96 29.52
CA VAL A 10 -13.36 32.90 30.03
C VAL A 10 -12.99 32.57 31.49
N ALA A 11 -13.95 32.16 32.31
CA ALA A 11 -13.68 31.76 33.68
C ALA A 11 -12.80 30.51 33.78
N VAL A 12 -13.04 29.51 32.91
CA VAL A 12 -12.20 28.31 32.80
C VAL A 12 -10.79 28.69 32.38
N LEU A 13 -10.61 29.52 31.34
CA LEU A 13 -9.30 29.95 30.87
C LEU A 13 -8.51 30.68 32.00
N LYS A 14 -9.16 31.62 32.73
CA LYS A 14 -8.56 32.29 33.90
C LYS A 14 -8.17 31.30 34.98
N GLY A 15 -8.98 30.28 35.26
CA GLY A 15 -8.70 29.21 36.18
C GLY A 15 -7.44 28.41 35.81
N GLU A 16 -7.29 28.07 34.53
CA GLU A 16 -6.12 27.36 34.04
C GLU A 16 -4.84 28.21 34.07
N ILE A 17 -4.94 29.52 33.76
CA ILE A 17 -3.81 30.45 33.95
C ILE A 17 -3.34 30.45 35.41
N HIS A 18 -4.27 30.55 36.39
CA HIS A 18 -3.92 30.51 37.82
C HIS A 18 -3.32 29.17 38.23
N ASN A 19 -3.82 28.07 37.70
CA ASN A 19 -3.30 26.73 37.98
C ASN A 19 -1.85 26.60 37.51
N VAL A 20 -1.52 26.98 36.28
CA VAL A 20 -0.16 26.92 35.75
C VAL A 20 0.78 27.88 36.51
N LEU A 21 0.33 29.11 36.81
CA LEU A 21 1.09 30.05 37.62
C LEU A 21 1.35 29.51 39.03
N ALA A 22 0.42 28.78 39.64
CA ALA A 22 0.62 28.13 40.96
C ALA A 22 1.69 27.04 40.88
N LEU A 23 1.68 26.21 39.84
CA LEU A 23 2.73 25.20 39.60
C LEU A 23 4.11 25.85 39.40
N MET A 24 4.17 26.94 38.64
CA MET A 24 5.44 27.69 38.49
C MET A 24 5.94 28.27 39.80
N ARG A 25 5.07 28.82 40.64
CA ARG A 25 5.43 29.35 41.98
C ARG A 25 5.94 28.26 42.94
N ALA A 26 5.38 27.07 42.83
CA ALA A 26 5.78 25.93 43.66
C ALA A 26 7.18 25.39 43.29
N ASN A 27 7.62 25.64 42.07
CA ASN A 27 8.94 25.21 41.61
C ASN A 27 10.04 26.14 42.10
N ALA A 28 11.11 25.61 42.73
CA ALA A 28 12.21 26.36 43.33
C ALA A 28 12.92 27.33 42.36
N ARG A 29 13.06 26.94 41.10
CA ARG A 29 13.70 27.74 40.03
C ARG A 29 12.91 29.03 39.74
N TYR A 30 11.58 28.94 39.69
CA TYR A 30 10.72 30.10 39.46
C TYR A 30 10.38 30.84 40.75
N SER A 31 10.37 30.20 41.91
CA SER A 31 10.08 30.82 43.19
C SER A 31 11.20 31.78 43.64
N ALA A 32 12.44 31.53 43.25
CA ALA A 32 13.56 32.42 43.54
C ALA A 32 13.37 33.80 42.87
N VAL A 33 12.91 33.83 41.63
CA VAL A 33 12.61 35.08 40.88
C VAL A 33 11.51 35.88 41.60
N TRP A 34 10.52 35.22 42.27
CA TRP A 34 9.45 35.90 43.01
C TRP A 34 9.91 36.49 44.35
N ARG A 35 10.95 35.94 44.95
CA ARG A 35 11.47 36.42 46.24
C ARG A 35 12.40 37.64 46.10
N PHE A 36 13.10 37.74 44.94
CA PHE A 36 14.08 38.82 44.69
C PHE A 36 13.52 40.06 43.99
N THR A 37 12.24 40.09 43.60
CA THR A 37 11.63 41.20 42.83
C THR A 37 11.38 42.47 43.69
N ARG A 38 11.83 42.56 44.93
CA ARG A 38 11.60 43.76 45.76
C ARG A 38 12.69 44.84 45.72
N GLU A 39 13.91 44.56 45.20
CA GLU A 39 15.01 45.53 45.36
C GLU A 39 16.10 45.57 44.25
N SER A 40 15.83 45.18 42.99
CA SER A 40 16.84 45.36 41.92
C SER A 40 16.23 45.87 40.65
N PRO A 41 16.75 47.00 40.06
CA PRO A 41 16.21 47.61 38.84
C PRO A 41 16.43 46.81 37.54
N ASP A 42 17.24 45.72 37.57
CA ASP A 42 17.58 44.91 36.39
C ASP A 42 16.87 43.53 36.32
N ASN A 43 15.90 43.27 37.17
CA ASN A 43 15.26 41.98 37.26
C ASN A 43 14.12 41.86 36.24
N LYS A 44 14.45 41.44 34.98
CA LYS A 44 13.46 41.10 33.96
C LYS A 44 12.62 39.92 34.45
N GLU A 45 11.31 40.13 34.57
CA GLU A 45 10.35 39.06 34.88
C GLU A 45 10.50 37.90 33.85
N ASN A 46 10.38 36.65 34.34
CA ASN A 46 10.47 35.49 33.46
C ASN A 46 9.42 35.62 32.31
N PRO A 47 9.82 35.52 31.03
CA PRO A 47 8.94 35.76 29.90
C PRO A 47 7.72 34.84 29.89
N LEU A 48 7.79 33.61 30.40
CA LEU A 48 6.66 32.68 30.48
C LEU A 48 5.62 33.16 31.50
N VAL A 49 6.07 33.68 32.65
CA VAL A 49 5.18 34.23 33.67
C VAL A 49 4.55 35.54 33.20
N ALA A 50 5.35 36.40 32.53
CA ALA A 50 4.86 37.66 31.95
C ALA A 50 3.79 37.40 30.88
N GLY A 51 3.99 36.39 30.01
CA GLY A 51 3.00 36.00 29.00
C GLY A 51 1.66 35.57 29.59
N LEU A 52 1.65 34.73 30.63
CA LEU A 52 0.41 34.32 31.30
C LEU A 52 -0.29 35.49 32.02
N LYS A 53 0.46 36.42 32.64
CA LYS A 53 -0.10 37.60 33.29
C LYS A 53 -0.74 38.56 32.26
N SER A 54 -0.03 38.83 31.15
CA SER A 54 -0.55 39.66 30.06
C SER A 54 -1.84 39.08 29.47
N LEU A 55 -1.90 37.75 29.29
CA LEU A 55 -3.14 37.10 28.85
C LEU A 55 -4.25 37.28 29.89
N HIS A 56 -3.96 37.10 31.17
CA HIS A 56 -4.95 37.31 32.23
C HIS A 56 -5.50 38.73 32.23
N GLU A 57 -4.66 39.76 32.05
CA GLU A 57 -5.07 41.17 31.96
C GLU A 57 -5.96 41.41 30.73
N THR A 58 -5.60 40.86 29.58
CA THR A 58 -6.40 40.93 28.34
C THR A 58 -7.80 40.37 28.55
N LEU A 59 -7.91 39.26 29.30
CA LEU A 59 -9.20 38.59 29.55
C LEU A 59 -10.11 39.33 30.55
N VAL A 60 -9.64 40.37 31.27
CA VAL A 60 -10.47 41.13 32.25
C VAL A 60 -11.71 41.74 31.61
N ASN A 61 -11.57 42.25 30.40
CA ASN A 61 -12.63 42.94 29.66
C ASN A 61 -13.37 42.09 28.61
N VAL A 62 -13.00 40.79 28.50
CA VAL A 62 -13.58 39.87 27.50
C VAL A 62 -14.75 39.10 28.12
N ARG A 63 -15.85 38.97 27.38
CA ARG A 63 -17.05 38.22 27.78
C ARG A 63 -17.13 36.84 27.22
N ASP A 64 -16.59 36.62 26.01
CA ASP A 64 -16.51 35.30 25.35
C ASP A 64 -15.11 35.10 24.80
N ILE A 65 -14.57 33.90 24.93
CA ILE A 65 -13.26 33.51 24.38
C ILE A 65 -13.22 33.64 22.86
N ALA A 66 -14.38 33.55 22.20
CA ALA A 66 -14.52 33.71 20.75
C ALA A 66 -14.20 35.15 20.27
N ASP A 67 -14.13 36.13 21.19
CA ASP A 67 -13.77 37.51 20.88
C ASP A 67 -12.24 37.73 20.89
N VAL A 68 -11.46 36.73 21.32
CA VAL A 68 -9.99 36.77 21.37
C VAL A 68 -9.43 35.82 20.29
N ASP A 69 -8.39 36.26 19.60
CA ASP A 69 -7.70 35.43 18.62
C ASP A 69 -7.23 34.10 19.25
N THR A 70 -7.58 32.99 18.59
CA THR A 70 -7.25 31.64 19.05
C THR A 70 -5.75 31.44 19.27
N VAL A 71 -4.94 32.01 18.40
CA VAL A 71 -3.49 31.91 18.48
C VAL A 71 -2.93 32.69 19.66
N ASP A 72 -3.47 33.87 19.93
CA ASP A 72 -2.98 34.77 20.98
C ASP A 72 -3.22 34.20 22.38
N TRP A 73 -4.41 33.65 22.64
CA TRP A 73 -4.67 33.08 23.97
C TRP A 73 -4.03 31.69 24.17
N LEU A 74 -3.77 30.92 23.09
CA LEU A 74 -3.04 29.64 23.16
C LEU A 74 -1.54 29.85 23.41
N LYS A 75 -0.95 30.90 22.86
CA LYS A 75 0.48 31.14 22.83
C LYS A 75 1.18 30.99 24.18
N PRO A 76 0.74 31.58 25.31
CA PRO A 76 1.45 31.44 26.57
C PRO A 76 1.55 30.02 27.11
N PHE A 77 0.55 29.15 26.84
CA PHE A 77 0.57 27.74 27.19
C PHE A 77 1.51 26.94 26.26
N LEU A 78 1.51 27.25 24.99
CA LEU A 78 2.37 26.62 24.00
C LEU A 78 3.85 26.98 24.23
N ASP A 79 4.14 28.23 24.61
CA ASP A 79 5.48 28.70 24.96
C ASP A 79 6.07 27.91 26.16
N ILE A 80 5.23 27.51 27.11
CA ILE A 80 5.65 26.67 28.25
C ILE A 80 5.98 25.25 27.77
N ILE A 81 5.19 24.67 26.87
CA ILE A 81 5.35 23.30 26.36
C ILE A 81 6.60 23.18 25.49
N VAL A 82 6.93 24.21 24.72
CA VAL A 82 8.09 24.19 23.81
C VAL A 82 9.41 24.50 24.53
N THR A 83 9.35 25.13 25.71
CA THR A 83 10.56 25.51 26.46
C THR A 83 11.20 24.30 27.14
N PRO A 84 12.39 23.84 26.72
CA PRO A 84 13.00 22.61 27.24
C PRO A 84 13.46 22.69 28.69
N GLU A 85 13.52 23.89 29.24
CA GLU A 85 13.97 24.17 30.63
C GLU A 85 12.83 24.11 31.65
N THR A 86 11.59 23.83 31.20
CA THR A 86 10.45 23.65 32.12
C THR A 86 10.48 22.27 32.75
N SER A 87 10.18 22.20 34.07
CA SER A 87 10.10 20.92 34.78
C SER A 87 8.86 20.12 34.35
N GLY A 88 8.94 18.78 34.43
CA GLY A 88 7.86 17.86 34.10
C GLY A 88 6.48 18.26 34.63
N PRO A 89 6.31 18.61 35.95
CA PRO A 89 5.01 19.04 36.51
C PRO A 89 4.44 20.31 35.86
N ILE A 90 5.28 21.29 35.49
CA ILE A 90 4.83 22.53 34.84
C ILE A 90 4.36 22.22 33.39
N THR A 91 5.15 21.45 32.65
CA THR A 91 4.81 21.01 31.29
C THR A 91 3.53 20.16 31.30
N ALA A 92 3.40 19.22 32.23
CA ALA A 92 2.19 18.41 32.42
C ALA A 92 0.95 19.26 32.75
N GLY A 93 1.13 20.32 33.54
CA GLY A 93 0.07 21.28 33.85
C GLY A 93 -0.40 22.03 32.61
N ALA A 94 0.53 22.56 31.79
CA ALA A 94 0.21 23.25 30.55
C ALA A 94 -0.45 22.31 29.53
N LEU A 95 0.05 21.06 29.36
CA LEU A 95 -0.58 20.04 28.53
C LEU A 95 -2.00 19.69 28.98
N GLY A 96 -2.21 19.59 30.32
CA GLY A 96 -3.52 19.35 30.89
C GLY A 96 -4.50 20.50 30.64
N SER A 97 -4.03 21.75 30.62
CA SER A 97 -4.84 22.92 30.25
C SER A 97 -5.23 22.86 28.75
N ILE A 98 -4.29 22.53 27.83
CA ILE A 98 -4.59 22.34 26.39
C ILE A 98 -5.62 21.23 26.21
N SER A 99 -5.49 20.06 26.87
CA SER A 99 -6.46 18.96 26.80
C SER A 99 -7.87 19.44 27.17
N LYS A 100 -8.02 20.22 28.26
CA LYS A 100 -9.32 20.80 28.65
C LYS A 100 -9.87 21.76 27.60
N PHE A 101 -9.04 22.61 27.00
CA PHE A 101 -9.47 23.55 25.95
C PHE A 101 -9.98 22.83 24.71
N LEU A 102 -9.37 21.70 24.34
CA LEU A 102 -9.84 20.85 23.26
C LEU A 102 -11.15 20.14 23.61
N LEU A 103 -11.26 19.57 24.80
CA LEU A 103 -12.47 18.87 25.28
C LEU A 103 -13.68 19.79 25.40
N TYR A 104 -13.47 21.08 25.77
CA TYR A 104 -14.52 22.09 25.82
C TYR A 104 -14.76 22.81 24.51
N GLU A 105 -14.08 22.38 23.43
CA GLU A 105 -14.20 22.96 22.10
C GLU A 105 -13.93 24.47 22.06
N PHE A 106 -12.94 24.96 22.81
CA PHE A 106 -12.56 26.37 22.78
C PHE A 106 -11.87 26.77 21.48
N VAL A 107 -11.20 25.81 20.79
CA VAL A 107 -10.68 25.97 19.43
C VAL A 107 -11.85 25.80 18.45
N ARG A 108 -12.62 26.86 18.23
CA ARG A 108 -13.87 26.82 17.48
C ARG A 108 -13.70 27.20 16.01
N THR A 109 -14.59 26.66 15.17
CA THR A 109 -14.63 26.86 13.72
C THR A 109 -15.33 28.15 13.28
N LYS A 110 -15.70 29.09 14.17
CA LYS A 110 -16.30 30.36 13.75
C LYS A 110 -15.40 31.15 12.81
N ASP A 111 -14.08 31.13 13.06
CA ASP A 111 -13.05 31.53 12.10
C ASP A 111 -12.23 30.29 11.75
N ALA A 112 -12.57 29.61 10.67
CA ALA A 112 -11.95 28.36 10.26
C ALA A 112 -10.43 28.49 10.07
N ILE A 113 -9.94 29.64 9.61
CA ILE A 113 -8.51 29.89 9.38
C ILE A 113 -7.76 29.95 10.70
N ARG A 114 -8.27 30.69 11.69
CA ARG A 114 -7.63 30.82 13.00
C ARG A 114 -7.73 29.55 13.84
N ALA A 115 -8.84 28.84 13.74
CA ALA A 115 -8.99 27.52 14.37
C ALA A 115 -8.03 26.51 13.77
N ALA A 116 -7.87 26.49 12.44
CA ALA A 116 -6.89 25.64 11.76
C ALA A 116 -5.45 25.97 12.19
N GLU A 117 -5.10 27.26 12.27
CA GLU A 117 -3.81 27.72 12.74
C GLU A 117 -3.54 27.26 14.18
N GLY A 118 -4.50 27.45 15.07
CA GLY A 118 -4.42 27.01 16.46
C GLY A 118 -4.23 25.51 16.61
N ALA A 119 -5.04 24.70 15.91
CA ALA A 119 -4.97 23.25 15.92
C ALA A 119 -3.62 22.73 15.41
N ASN A 120 -3.13 23.25 14.29
CA ASN A 120 -1.85 22.86 13.71
C ASN A 120 -0.66 23.29 14.58
N ARG A 121 -0.73 24.44 15.28
CA ARG A 121 0.28 24.85 16.27
C ARG A 121 0.32 23.90 17.46
N ILE A 122 -0.85 23.51 17.99
CA ILE A 122 -0.92 22.52 19.08
C ILE A 122 -0.24 21.23 18.64
N ALA A 123 -0.60 20.67 17.47
CA ALA A 123 0.00 19.45 16.95
C ALA A 123 1.53 19.56 16.85
N PHE A 124 2.02 20.62 16.20
CA PHE A 124 3.44 20.85 15.99
C PHE A 124 4.24 20.94 17.30
N ILE A 125 3.77 21.73 18.26
CA ILE A 125 4.46 21.95 19.53
C ILE A 125 4.40 20.71 20.41
N VAL A 126 3.24 20.06 20.52
CA VAL A 126 3.06 18.88 21.37
C VAL A 126 3.88 17.69 20.85
N CYS A 127 3.97 17.49 19.53
CA CYS A 127 4.82 16.43 18.96
C CYS A 127 6.32 16.66 19.21
N ARG A 128 6.75 17.91 19.39
CA ARG A 128 8.15 18.31 19.65
C ARG A 128 8.40 18.72 21.10
N CYS A 129 7.47 18.43 22.01
CA CYS A 129 7.59 18.77 23.40
C CYS A 129 8.88 18.20 24.00
N ARG A 130 9.65 19.07 24.64
CA ARG A 130 10.84 18.73 25.42
C ARG A 130 10.70 19.36 26.78
N PHE A 131 11.15 18.67 27.82
CA PHE A 131 11.11 19.14 29.21
C PHE A 131 12.34 18.62 29.92
N GLU A 132 12.67 19.28 31.07
CA GLU A 132 13.77 18.85 31.92
C GLU A 132 13.41 17.50 32.57
N ALA A 133 14.13 16.45 32.21
CA ALA A 133 13.97 15.12 32.77
C ALA A 133 14.36 15.14 34.27
N THR A 134 13.46 14.69 35.12
CA THR A 134 13.68 14.69 36.60
C THR A 134 13.74 13.29 37.16
N ASP A 135 12.78 12.46 36.82
CA ASP A 135 12.72 11.05 37.18
C ASP A 135 11.89 10.27 36.10
N THR A 136 12.11 8.96 36.03
CA THR A 136 11.46 8.10 35.03
C THR A 136 9.94 8.07 35.18
N GLU A 137 9.39 8.11 36.36
CA GLU A 137 7.94 8.06 36.61
C GLU A 137 7.28 9.40 36.24
N GLY A 138 7.86 10.54 36.65
CA GLY A 138 7.38 11.87 36.31
C GLY A 138 7.45 12.13 34.78
N ASP A 139 8.50 11.67 34.15
CA ASP A 139 8.70 11.82 32.70
C ASP A 139 7.67 11.00 31.88
N GLU A 140 7.28 9.81 32.36
CA GLU A 140 6.21 9.02 31.73
C GLU A 140 4.83 9.69 31.87
N VAL A 141 4.55 10.38 33.01
CA VAL A 141 3.31 11.13 33.17
C VAL A 141 3.19 12.25 32.14
N VAL A 142 4.29 12.97 31.86
CA VAL A 142 4.30 14.00 30.80
C VAL A 142 4.06 13.37 29.43
N SER A 143 4.75 12.27 29.12
CA SER A 143 4.58 11.55 27.88
C SER A 143 3.15 11.03 27.68
N MET A 144 2.49 10.56 28.78
CA MET A 144 1.08 10.18 28.76
C MET A 144 0.17 11.37 28.45
N LYS A 145 0.48 12.55 29.03
CA LYS A 145 -0.26 13.79 28.74
C LYS A 145 -0.09 14.24 27.28
N ILE A 146 1.11 14.11 26.72
CA ILE A 146 1.35 14.36 25.29
C ILE A 146 0.41 13.50 24.43
N VAL A 147 0.40 12.19 24.64
CA VAL A 147 -0.47 11.27 23.91
C VAL A 147 -1.95 11.63 24.08
N GLN A 148 -2.37 11.97 25.34
CA GLN A 148 -3.75 12.36 25.61
C GLN A 148 -4.16 13.62 24.84
N VAL A 149 -3.32 14.66 24.81
CA VAL A 149 -3.60 15.89 24.05
C VAL A 149 -3.72 15.60 22.56
N LEU A 150 -2.88 14.72 22.01
CA LEU A 150 -2.95 14.34 20.58
C LEU A 150 -4.26 13.60 20.26
N VAL A 151 -4.73 12.72 21.16
CA VAL A 151 -6.04 12.05 21.01
C VAL A 151 -7.19 13.06 21.09
N ASP A 152 -7.16 13.97 22.07
CA ASP A 152 -8.19 15.00 22.24
C ASP A 152 -8.25 15.94 21.03
N LEU A 153 -7.09 16.28 20.45
CA LEU A 153 -6.97 17.10 19.25
C LEU A 153 -7.60 16.41 18.02
N LEU A 154 -7.35 15.12 17.85
CA LEU A 154 -7.93 14.36 16.73
C LEU A 154 -9.45 14.22 16.84
N ARG A 155 -9.98 14.18 18.04
CA ARG A 155 -11.42 14.00 18.32
C ARG A 155 -12.22 15.29 18.34
N CYS A 156 -11.58 16.44 18.56
CA CYS A 156 -12.26 17.72 18.58
C CYS A 156 -12.63 18.17 17.14
N SER A 157 -13.58 19.10 17.03
CA SER A 157 -14.02 19.64 15.73
C SER A 157 -12.88 20.27 14.93
N ALA A 158 -11.90 20.89 15.59
CA ALA A 158 -10.72 21.46 14.95
C ALA A 158 -9.74 20.41 14.40
N GLY A 159 -9.82 19.16 14.81
CA GLY A 159 -9.03 18.06 14.28
C GLY A 159 -9.25 17.83 12.78
N ALA A 160 -10.45 18.13 12.30
CA ALA A 160 -10.76 18.08 10.88
C ALA A 160 -9.95 19.09 10.02
N LEU A 161 -9.39 20.13 10.65
CA LEU A 161 -8.64 21.21 9.98
C LEU A 161 -7.11 20.98 10.03
N LEU A 162 -6.64 19.85 10.56
CA LEU A 162 -5.22 19.49 10.59
C LEU A 162 -4.69 19.29 9.18
N THR A 163 -3.45 19.78 8.93
CA THR A 163 -2.77 19.61 7.65
C THR A 163 -2.16 18.21 7.53
N ASP A 164 -1.84 17.78 6.29
CA ASP A 164 -1.09 16.53 6.01
C ASP A 164 0.15 16.39 6.90
N HIS A 165 0.90 17.47 7.04
CA HIS A 165 2.13 17.50 7.85
C HIS A 165 1.84 17.24 9.33
N SER A 166 0.86 17.95 9.91
CA SER A 166 0.52 17.81 11.33
C SER A 166 0.04 16.40 11.69
N VAL A 167 -0.81 15.80 10.84
CA VAL A 167 -1.28 14.42 11.04
C VAL A 167 -0.13 13.42 10.94
N TYR A 168 0.76 13.60 9.96
CA TYR A 168 1.92 12.74 9.80
C TYR A 168 2.91 12.84 10.96
N GLU A 169 3.16 14.04 11.50
CA GLU A 169 3.98 14.27 12.70
C GLU A 169 3.38 13.59 13.94
N ILE A 170 2.05 13.62 14.10
CA ILE A 170 1.37 12.88 15.18
C ILE A 170 1.66 11.38 15.05
N CYS A 171 1.56 10.81 13.84
CA CYS A 171 1.91 9.41 13.61
C CYS A 171 3.35 9.09 13.99
N LEU A 172 4.31 9.93 13.58
CA LEU A 172 5.72 9.73 13.89
C LEU A 172 6.02 9.84 15.39
N ALA A 173 5.42 10.81 16.08
CA ALA A 173 5.57 10.97 17.52
C ALA A 173 5.06 9.73 18.29
N CYS A 174 3.87 9.23 17.94
CA CYS A 174 3.31 8.02 18.56
C CYS A 174 4.14 6.77 18.24
N LEU A 175 4.62 6.60 17.00
CA LEU A 175 5.51 5.49 16.64
C LEU A 175 6.85 5.58 17.39
N GLY A 176 7.38 6.79 17.58
CA GLY A 176 8.57 7.02 18.41
C GLY A 176 8.38 6.51 19.83
N ILE A 177 7.21 6.72 20.44
CA ILE A 177 6.87 6.19 21.77
C ILE A 177 6.74 4.66 21.73
N CYS A 178 6.03 4.09 20.75
CA CYS A 178 5.85 2.64 20.63
C CYS A 178 7.18 1.89 20.45
N SER A 179 8.16 2.50 19.80
CA SER A 179 9.46 1.89 19.51
C SER A 179 10.44 1.88 20.69
N GLN A 180 10.17 2.65 21.74
CA GLN A 180 11.06 2.73 22.92
C GLN A 180 10.81 1.56 23.88
N SER A 181 11.79 0.69 24.02
CA SER A 181 11.71 -0.50 24.88
C SER A 181 11.72 -0.19 26.39
N ARG A 182 12.20 1.01 26.77
CA ARG A 182 12.34 1.43 28.18
C ARG A 182 11.06 2.00 28.80
N LEU A 183 10.09 2.37 27.98
CA LEU A 183 8.82 2.94 28.44
C LEU A 183 7.86 1.86 28.93
N SER A 184 6.95 2.27 29.84
CA SER A 184 5.92 1.38 30.37
C SER A 184 4.99 0.84 29.29
N GLU A 185 4.45 -0.34 29.55
CA GLU A 185 3.47 -0.97 28.66
C GLU A 185 2.20 -0.11 28.51
N LEU A 186 1.81 0.59 29.58
CA LEU A 186 0.64 1.47 29.58
C LEU A 186 0.80 2.63 28.59
N LEU A 187 1.97 3.29 28.61
CA LEU A 187 2.26 4.41 27.71
C LEU A 187 2.33 3.95 26.25
N ARG A 188 2.93 2.78 25.99
CA ARG A 188 2.95 2.21 24.63
C ARG A 188 1.55 1.91 24.10
N ARG A 189 0.69 1.29 24.92
CA ARG A 189 -0.71 1.03 24.53
C ARG A 189 -1.50 2.31 24.31
N ALA A 190 -1.25 3.35 25.09
CA ALA A 190 -1.85 4.66 24.86
C ALA A 190 -1.42 5.25 23.50
N ALA A 191 -0.14 5.12 23.13
CA ALA A 191 0.36 5.56 21.83
C ALA A 191 -0.20 4.71 20.68
N GLU A 192 -0.31 3.39 20.82
CA GLU A 192 -0.97 2.48 19.86
C GLU A 192 -2.46 2.87 19.68
N HIS A 193 -3.15 3.19 20.78
CA HIS A 193 -4.52 3.69 20.70
C HIS A 193 -4.61 5.03 19.97
N CYS A 194 -3.66 5.95 20.16
CA CYS A 194 -3.61 7.21 19.43
C CYS A 194 -3.44 6.94 17.91
N LEU A 195 -2.53 6.05 17.52
CA LEU A 195 -2.38 5.63 16.13
C LEU A 195 -3.67 5.06 15.54
N THR A 196 -4.37 4.22 16.31
CA THR A 196 -5.70 3.71 15.92
C THR A 196 -6.67 4.85 15.66
N GLN A 197 -6.71 5.88 16.52
CA GLN A 197 -7.57 7.04 16.33
C GLN A 197 -7.17 7.87 15.09
N VAL A 198 -5.87 8.04 14.82
CA VAL A 198 -5.41 8.67 13.57
C VAL A 198 -5.96 7.92 12.35
N ILE A 199 -5.79 6.60 12.32
CA ILE A 199 -6.25 5.78 11.20
C ILE A 199 -7.76 5.94 11.00
N LEU A 200 -8.55 5.79 12.06
CA LEU A 200 -10.01 5.92 12.00
C LEU A 200 -10.44 7.31 11.54
N THR A 201 -9.81 8.38 12.05
CA THR A 201 -10.17 9.76 11.71
C THR A 201 -9.82 10.11 10.26
N VAL A 202 -8.62 9.69 9.81
CA VAL A 202 -8.11 10.05 8.48
C VAL A 202 -8.80 9.23 7.39
N PHE A 203 -8.87 7.92 7.58
CA PHE A 203 -9.35 7.02 6.52
C PHE A 203 -10.87 6.91 6.43
N SER A 204 -11.64 7.22 7.50
CA SER A 204 -13.10 7.29 7.41
C SER A 204 -13.61 8.37 6.44
N ARG A 205 -12.80 9.35 6.09
CA ARG A 205 -13.16 10.35 5.08
C ARG A 205 -13.39 9.76 3.71
N LEU A 206 -12.64 8.72 3.32
CA LEU A 206 -12.84 8.04 2.03
C LEU A 206 -14.26 7.45 1.90
N THR A 207 -14.85 7.01 3.01
CA THR A 207 -16.21 6.47 3.01
C THR A 207 -17.28 7.55 3.00
N CYS A 208 -17.01 8.73 3.59
CA CYS A 208 -17.92 9.87 3.59
C CYS A 208 -18.01 10.51 2.21
N ASP A 209 -16.88 10.69 1.51
CA ASP A 209 -16.83 11.29 0.17
C ASP A 209 -17.57 10.41 -0.84
N ALA A 210 -17.43 9.09 -0.76
CA ALA A 210 -18.16 8.14 -1.61
C ALA A 210 -19.69 8.16 -1.38
N GLN A 211 -20.14 8.44 -0.15
CA GLN A 211 -21.58 8.58 0.15
C GLN A 211 -22.15 9.90 -0.37
N VAL A 212 -21.38 10.98 -0.38
CA VAL A 212 -21.80 12.27 -0.92
C VAL A 212 -21.91 12.22 -2.44
N GLU A 213 -20.97 11.57 -3.13
CA GLU A 213 -21.04 11.35 -4.58
C GLU A 213 -22.25 10.48 -4.97
N ALA A 214 -22.54 9.41 -4.24
CA ALA A 214 -23.69 8.54 -4.48
C ALA A 214 -25.05 9.23 -4.28
N THR A 215 -25.13 10.23 -3.41
CA THR A 215 -26.37 11.02 -3.19
C THR A 215 -26.57 12.14 -4.20
N LEU A 216 -25.55 12.53 -4.95
CA LEU A 216 -25.63 13.56 -6.00
C LEU A 216 -25.98 12.99 -7.38
N ASP A 217 -25.86 11.66 -7.58
CA ASP A 217 -26.10 11.00 -8.87
C ASP A 217 -27.57 10.59 -9.10
N ASP A 218 -28.47 10.89 -8.17
CA ASP A 218 -29.91 10.58 -8.27
C ASP A 218 -30.73 11.68 -9.00
N GLY A 219 -30.07 12.52 -9.80
CA GLY A 219 -30.66 13.64 -10.54
C GLY A 219 -30.26 13.73 -12.01
N SER A 220 -30.96 12.99 -12.90
CA SER A 220 -31.07 13.13 -14.38
C SER A 220 -29.88 12.75 -15.26
N PRO A 221 -30.14 12.01 -16.37
CA PRO A 221 -29.09 11.59 -17.30
C PRO A 221 -28.91 12.60 -18.44
N THR A 222 -27.70 13.08 -18.65
CA THR A 222 -27.29 13.59 -19.96
C THR A 222 -26.07 12.86 -20.46
N ALA A 223 -26.26 12.25 -21.64
CA ALA A 223 -25.31 11.48 -22.40
C ALA A 223 -24.08 12.29 -22.82
N GLU A 224 -22.91 11.66 -22.72
CA GLU A 224 -21.89 11.52 -23.75
C GLU A 224 -20.59 10.95 -23.13
N ALA A 225 -20.49 9.63 -23.09
CA ALA A 225 -19.23 8.94 -22.81
C ALA A 225 -18.49 8.67 -24.11
N LYS A 226 -17.40 9.39 -24.35
CA LYS A 226 -16.40 9.05 -25.37
C LYS A 226 -15.44 8.01 -24.82
N ASP A 227 -15.50 6.86 -25.47
CA ASP A 227 -14.55 5.76 -25.52
C ASP A 227 -13.08 6.20 -25.46
N LYS A 228 -12.36 5.80 -24.40
CA LYS A 228 -10.90 5.74 -24.34
C LYS A 228 -10.49 4.58 -23.44
N THR A 229 -10.26 3.44 -24.06
CA THR A 229 -9.45 2.35 -23.50
C THR A 229 -8.04 2.86 -23.17
N PRO A 230 -7.54 2.70 -21.95
CA PRO A 230 -6.12 2.91 -21.66
C PRO A 230 -5.36 1.60 -21.90
N ALA A 231 -4.37 1.67 -22.77
CA ALA A 231 -3.37 0.65 -22.98
C ALA A 231 -2.63 0.32 -21.65
N ALA A 232 -2.87 -0.87 -21.13
CA ALA A 232 -2.13 -1.41 -20.00
C ALA A 232 -0.89 -2.14 -20.51
N ALA A 233 0.22 -1.43 -20.70
CA ALA A 233 1.56 -2.03 -20.76
C ALA A 233 2.63 -0.94 -20.91
N ALA A 234 3.00 -0.25 -19.87
CA ALA A 234 4.33 0.38 -19.72
C ALA A 234 4.42 1.14 -18.40
N ILE A 235 4.73 0.50 -17.28
CA ILE A 235 5.38 1.14 -16.12
C ILE A 235 6.09 0.01 -15.34
N TRP A 236 7.24 -0.39 -15.83
CA TRP A 236 8.21 -1.17 -15.07
C TRP A 236 9.59 -0.54 -15.28
N ASP A 237 9.78 0.68 -14.88
CA ASP A 237 11.12 1.21 -14.57
C ASP A 237 11.03 2.64 -13.99
N GLU A 238 10.69 2.73 -12.73
CA GLU A 238 11.18 3.82 -11.89
C GLU A 238 11.47 3.22 -10.52
N ARG A 239 12.76 3.05 -10.25
CA ARG A 239 13.23 2.83 -8.87
C ARG A 239 12.72 3.99 -8.04
N PRO A 240 12.04 3.76 -6.91
CA PRO A 240 11.86 4.82 -5.95
C PRO A 240 13.25 5.18 -5.44
N GLU A 241 13.72 6.35 -5.79
CA GLU A 241 14.81 7.01 -5.09
C GLU A 241 14.50 6.97 -3.58
N SER A 242 15.54 6.77 -2.83
CA SER A 242 15.57 6.58 -1.38
C SER A 242 14.50 7.39 -0.64
N ALA A 243 13.84 6.76 0.32
CA ALA A 243 12.84 7.33 1.24
C ALA A 243 13.34 8.51 2.12
N SER A 244 14.42 9.18 1.73
CA SER A 244 14.96 10.41 2.34
C SER A 244 14.42 11.71 1.73
N ALA A 245 13.58 11.66 0.69
CA ALA A 245 13.03 12.84 0.00
C ALA A 245 11.62 13.24 0.47
N PHE A 246 11.26 13.01 1.74
CA PHE A 246 9.90 13.27 2.24
C PHE A 246 9.66 14.63 2.89
N MET A 247 10.69 15.39 3.15
CA MET A 247 10.63 16.83 3.32
C MET A 247 11.54 17.44 2.28
N SER A 248 11.14 18.52 1.60
CA SER A 248 12.14 19.26 0.84
C SER A 248 13.19 19.76 1.85
N GLU A 249 14.48 19.69 1.50
CA GLU A 249 15.54 20.28 2.35
C GLU A 249 15.20 21.72 2.76
N ALA A 250 14.42 22.42 1.95
CA ALA A 250 13.89 23.75 2.25
C ALA A 250 12.87 23.77 3.40
N ASP A 251 12.04 22.74 3.57
CA ASP A 251 11.07 22.66 4.68
C ASP A 251 11.75 22.23 5.99
N GLU A 252 12.78 21.36 5.93
CA GLU A 252 13.61 21.01 7.09
C GLU A 252 14.46 22.18 7.55
N VAL A 253 15.12 22.87 6.62
CA VAL A 253 15.92 24.07 6.91
C VAL A 253 15.04 25.20 7.43
N ALA A 254 13.85 25.41 6.88
CA ALA A 254 12.89 26.41 7.39
C ALA A 254 12.38 26.09 8.80
N CYS A 255 12.16 24.80 9.13
CA CYS A 255 11.82 24.38 10.48
C CYS A 255 12.97 24.53 11.46
N GLN A 256 14.21 24.20 11.05
CA GLN A 256 15.39 24.34 11.88
C GLN A 256 15.74 25.83 12.11
N ASP A 257 15.68 26.65 11.05
CA ASP A 257 15.89 28.11 11.10
C ASP A 257 14.82 28.83 11.94
N ALA A 258 13.57 28.36 11.96
CA ALA A 258 12.49 28.91 12.80
C ALA A 258 12.72 28.59 14.28
N LEU A 259 13.28 27.40 14.59
CA LEU A 259 13.65 27.00 15.95
C LEU A 259 14.85 27.84 16.46
N ASP A 260 15.85 28.08 15.60
CA ASP A 260 17.05 28.86 15.95
C ASP A 260 16.77 30.37 16.11
N LYS A 261 15.79 30.89 15.37
CA LYS A 261 15.37 32.32 15.43
C LYS A 261 14.28 32.62 16.45
N ARG A 262 13.87 31.64 17.29
CA ARG A 262 12.72 31.75 18.22
C ARG A 262 11.39 32.13 17.52
N GLU A 263 11.28 31.98 16.21
CA GLU A 263 9.99 32.00 15.52
C GLU A 263 9.31 30.66 15.73
N ILE A 264 8.31 30.65 16.62
CA ILE A 264 7.63 29.43 17.11
C ILE A 264 6.85 28.72 15.98
N TRP A 265 6.72 29.33 14.79
CA TRP A 265 5.91 28.78 13.72
C TRP A 265 6.31 29.24 12.29
N PRO A 266 6.59 28.31 11.37
CA PRO A 266 6.84 28.69 9.96
C PRO A 266 5.52 29.07 9.29
N LYS A 267 5.43 30.32 8.81
CA LYS A 267 4.23 30.86 8.12
C LYS A 267 3.80 30.03 6.89
N SER A 268 4.70 29.23 6.32
CA SER A 268 4.44 28.38 5.15
C SER A 268 3.48 27.21 5.39
N ILE A 269 3.18 26.86 6.66
CA ILE A 269 2.30 25.73 6.99
C ILE A 269 0.83 26.15 7.10
N VAL A 270 0.58 27.42 7.39
CA VAL A 270 -0.78 27.95 7.65
C VAL A 270 -1.68 27.99 6.42
N SER A 271 -1.11 28.02 5.22
CA SER A 271 -1.87 28.13 3.96
C SER A 271 -2.19 26.79 3.29
N LYS A 272 -1.83 25.66 3.92
CA LYS A 272 -2.08 24.31 3.35
C LYS A 272 -3.50 23.86 3.64
N PRO A 273 -4.15 23.14 2.69
CA PRO A 273 -5.49 22.61 2.90
C PRO A 273 -5.50 21.53 4.00
N PRO A 274 -6.68 21.19 4.57
CA PRO A 274 -6.82 20.06 5.47
C PRO A 274 -6.31 18.75 4.85
N HIS A 275 -5.93 17.80 5.69
CA HIS A 275 -5.38 16.52 5.25
C HIS A 275 -6.32 15.75 4.30
N GLY A 276 -5.73 15.16 3.27
CA GLY A 276 -6.41 14.45 2.19
C GLY A 276 -5.72 13.14 1.80
N VAL A 277 -5.93 12.71 0.54
CA VAL A 277 -5.39 11.45 0.00
C VAL A 277 -3.86 11.40 0.06
N SER A 278 -3.17 12.54 -0.09
CA SER A 278 -1.71 12.63 0.04
C SER A 278 -1.23 12.20 1.44
N CYS A 279 -1.91 12.63 2.49
CA CYS A 279 -1.64 12.20 3.86
C CYS A 279 -1.88 10.70 4.03
N MET A 280 -3.01 10.19 3.52
CA MET A 280 -3.36 8.76 3.57
C MET A 280 -2.29 7.89 2.89
N GLN A 281 -1.79 8.34 1.73
CA GLN A 281 -0.72 7.66 1.01
C GLN A 281 0.57 7.60 1.84
N LYS A 282 0.99 8.70 2.45
CA LYS A 282 2.19 8.76 3.31
C LYS A 282 2.05 7.85 4.53
N ILE A 283 0.89 7.88 5.19
CA ILE A 283 0.60 6.99 6.32
C ILE A 283 0.63 5.52 5.88
N LEU A 284 0.00 5.18 4.76
CA LEU A 284 -0.02 3.82 4.24
C LEU A 284 1.40 3.30 3.93
N ILE A 285 2.26 4.13 3.31
CA ILE A 285 3.66 3.81 3.08
C ILE A 285 4.41 3.58 4.40
N LEU A 286 4.20 4.44 5.40
CA LEU A 286 4.79 4.33 6.73
C LEU A 286 4.40 3.02 7.41
N LEU A 287 3.11 2.65 7.36
CA LEU A 287 2.61 1.39 7.90
C LEU A 287 3.22 0.19 7.17
N CYS A 288 3.33 0.23 5.84
CA CYS A 288 4.01 -0.80 5.07
C CYS A 288 5.49 -0.95 5.50
N GLN A 289 6.20 0.16 5.73
CA GLN A 289 7.60 0.12 6.19
C GLN A 289 7.76 -0.48 7.58
N LEU A 290 6.76 -0.37 8.46
CA LEU A 290 6.75 -1.05 9.76
C LEU A 290 6.68 -2.58 9.63
N THR A 291 6.14 -3.08 8.53
CA THR A 291 6.04 -4.53 8.28
C THR A 291 7.26 -5.13 7.60
N ASP A 292 8.31 -4.36 7.28
CA ASP A 292 9.53 -4.84 6.63
C ASP A 292 10.29 -5.84 7.53
N PRO A 293 10.33 -7.14 7.19
CA PRO A 293 10.97 -8.16 8.03
C PRO A 293 12.48 -8.03 8.10
N SER A 294 13.11 -7.27 7.19
CA SER A 294 14.56 -7.06 7.15
C SER A 294 15.02 -5.97 8.10
N LYS A 295 14.14 -5.05 8.49
CA LYS A 295 14.48 -3.83 9.24
C LYS A 295 13.76 -3.70 10.58
N LYS A 296 12.68 -4.45 10.79
CA LYS A 296 11.79 -4.30 11.95
C LYS A 296 11.69 -5.57 12.78
N ASP A 297 11.62 -5.37 14.10
CA ASP A 297 11.35 -6.43 15.07
C ASP A 297 9.90 -6.96 14.96
N GLU A 298 9.63 -8.07 15.60
CA GLU A 298 8.33 -8.72 15.55
C GLU A 298 7.19 -7.82 16.06
N ARG A 299 7.42 -7.08 17.14
CA ARG A 299 6.43 -6.19 17.75
C ARG A 299 6.02 -5.06 16.80
N SER A 300 6.99 -4.42 16.15
CA SER A 300 6.73 -3.37 15.15
C SER A 300 5.96 -3.91 13.95
N ARG A 301 6.27 -5.14 13.51
CA ARG A 301 5.56 -5.79 12.40
C ARG A 301 4.11 -6.12 12.77
N VAL A 302 3.87 -6.64 13.97
CA VAL A 302 2.52 -6.91 14.48
C VAL A 302 1.71 -5.61 14.54
N LEU A 303 2.28 -4.52 15.09
CA LEU A 303 1.61 -3.22 15.11
C LEU A 303 1.29 -2.72 13.70
N GLY A 304 2.27 -2.74 12.79
CA GLY A 304 2.08 -2.32 11.39
C GLY A 304 0.99 -3.11 10.69
N LEU A 305 0.99 -4.44 10.81
CA LEU A 305 -0.03 -5.32 10.21
C LEU A 305 -1.41 -5.11 10.83
N SER A 306 -1.49 -4.89 12.14
CA SER A 306 -2.76 -4.60 12.82
C SER A 306 -3.38 -3.28 12.33
N LEU A 307 -2.57 -2.23 12.19
CA LEU A 307 -3.02 -0.95 11.67
C LEU A 307 -3.37 -1.01 10.18
N LEU A 308 -2.64 -1.79 9.37
CA LEU A 308 -2.98 -2.02 7.97
C LEU A 308 -4.31 -2.75 7.81
N ASN A 309 -4.57 -3.78 8.63
CA ASN A 309 -5.88 -4.44 8.66
C ASN A 309 -6.99 -3.45 9.00
N LEU A 310 -6.76 -2.57 9.99
CA LEU A 310 -7.72 -1.52 10.36
C LEU A 310 -8.00 -0.58 9.18
N VAL A 311 -6.99 -0.16 8.41
CA VAL A 311 -7.17 0.66 7.20
C VAL A 311 -8.06 -0.06 6.19
N LEU A 312 -7.77 -1.33 5.88
CA LEU A 312 -8.52 -2.11 4.91
C LEU A 312 -9.99 -2.32 5.35
N GLU A 313 -10.22 -2.55 6.64
CA GLU A 313 -11.57 -2.73 7.22
C GLU A 313 -12.36 -1.41 7.28
N THR A 314 -11.68 -0.29 7.56
CA THR A 314 -12.34 1.03 7.65
C THR A 314 -12.77 1.54 6.28
N CYS A 315 -11.92 1.42 5.28
CA CYS A 315 -12.16 1.98 3.95
C CYS A 315 -12.97 1.06 3.04
N GLY A 316 -12.86 -0.25 3.21
CA GLY A 316 -13.53 -1.23 2.34
C GLY A 316 -13.25 -0.97 0.85
N SER A 317 -14.29 -1.04 0.03
CA SER A 317 -14.22 -0.84 -1.42
C SER A 317 -13.88 0.60 -1.86
N SER A 318 -14.03 1.59 -0.97
CA SER A 318 -13.70 3.00 -1.29
C SER A 318 -12.23 3.21 -1.64
N LEU A 319 -11.33 2.30 -1.18
CA LEU A 319 -9.91 2.32 -1.57
C LEU A 319 -9.70 2.15 -3.08
N SER A 320 -10.55 1.40 -3.75
CA SER A 320 -10.47 1.14 -5.21
C SER A 320 -10.59 2.41 -6.05
N ASN A 321 -11.25 3.45 -5.54
CA ASN A 321 -11.46 4.71 -6.24
C ASN A 321 -10.21 5.61 -6.25
N HIS A 322 -9.15 5.25 -5.50
CA HIS A 322 -7.95 6.08 -5.34
C HIS A 322 -6.70 5.38 -5.89
N PRO A 323 -6.30 5.64 -7.17
CA PRO A 323 -5.17 4.97 -7.81
C PRO A 323 -3.85 5.09 -7.07
N ALA A 324 -3.61 6.22 -6.38
CA ALA A 324 -2.40 6.43 -5.57
C ALA A 324 -2.29 5.44 -4.41
N LEU A 325 -3.41 5.13 -3.73
CA LEU A 325 -3.45 4.15 -2.63
C LEU A 325 -3.36 2.73 -3.17
N VAL A 326 -4.07 2.43 -4.26
CA VAL A 326 -4.00 1.13 -4.95
C VAL A 326 -2.56 0.80 -5.36
N ASN A 327 -1.82 1.77 -5.92
CA ASN A 327 -0.42 1.59 -6.31
C ASN A 327 0.49 1.21 -5.12
N VAL A 328 0.32 1.84 -3.96
CA VAL A 328 1.06 1.47 -2.74
C VAL A 328 0.74 0.04 -2.31
N MET A 329 -0.53 -0.37 -2.41
CA MET A 329 -0.93 -1.74 -2.08
C MET A 329 -0.36 -2.76 -3.06
N GLN A 330 -0.43 -2.50 -4.37
CA GLN A 330 0.09 -3.39 -5.41
C GLN A 330 1.59 -3.64 -5.28
N ASN A 331 2.37 -2.61 -5.04
CA ASN A 331 3.83 -2.67 -5.11
C ASN A 331 4.48 -2.88 -3.74
N THR A 332 4.06 -2.10 -2.74
CA THR A 332 4.76 -2.06 -1.43
C THR A 332 4.14 -3.04 -0.44
N LEU A 333 2.82 -2.98 -0.24
CA LEU A 333 2.13 -3.85 0.73
C LEU A 333 2.22 -5.31 0.32
N CYS A 334 1.89 -5.66 -0.94
CA CYS A 334 1.95 -7.04 -1.41
C CYS A 334 3.34 -7.66 -1.26
N LYS A 335 4.40 -6.89 -1.53
CA LYS A 335 5.78 -7.32 -1.33
C LYS A 335 6.05 -7.71 0.13
N PHE A 336 5.69 -6.85 1.08
CA PHE A 336 5.97 -7.11 2.49
C PHE A 336 5.07 -8.21 3.07
N LEU A 337 3.81 -8.31 2.65
CA LEU A 337 2.95 -9.44 3.04
C LEU A 337 3.53 -10.77 2.58
N LEU A 338 4.00 -10.85 1.33
CA LEU A 338 4.62 -12.08 0.81
C LEU A 338 5.93 -12.44 1.53
N GLN A 339 6.73 -11.45 1.96
CA GLN A 339 7.91 -11.69 2.77
C GLN A 339 7.56 -12.17 4.18
N ASN A 340 6.53 -11.60 4.81
CA ASN A 340 6.07 -11.98 6.13
C ASN A 340 5.35 -13.34 6.16
N SER A 341 4.83 -13.84 5.04
CA SER A 341 4.19 -15.16 4.98
C SER A 341 5.14 -16.35 5.26
N ARG A 342 6.44 -16.09 5.19
CA ARG A 342 7.49 -17.11 5.48
C ARG A 342 7.89 -17.17 6.96
N THR A 343 7.18 -16.44 7.83
CA THR A 343 7.47 -16.41 9.28
C THR A 343 6.98 -17.67 9.99
N THR A 344 7.61 -17.97 11.12
CA THR A 344 7.13 -18.99 12.08
C THR A 344 6.26 -18.40 13.19
N SER A 345 6.18 -17.06 13.29
CA SER A 345 5.31 -16.37 14.25
C SER A 345 3.86 -16.47 13.84
N LEU A 346 3.04 -17.11 14.67
CA LEU A 346 1.60 -17.28 14.44
C LEU A 346 0.87 -15.92 14.46
N SER A 347 1.30 -15.00 15.32
CA SER A 347 0.72 -13.65 15.42
C SER A 347 0.88 -12.86 14.12
N ILE A 348 2.07 -12.91 13.52
CA ILE A 348 2.31 -12.25 12.23
C ILE A 348 1.54 -12.96 11.12
N LEU A 349 1.58 -14.28 11.08
CA LEU A 349 0.94 -15.05 10.02
C LEU A 349 -0.58 -14.82 10.00
N SER A 350 -1.24 -14.83 11.16
CA SER A 350 -2.69 -14.57 11.25
C SER A 350 -3.06 -13.19 10.70
N LEU A 351 -2.27 -12.16 11.04
CA LEU A 351 -2.49 -10.80 10.55
C LEU A 351 -2.23 -10.68 9.03
N VAL A 352 -1.23 -11.41 8.50
CA VAL A 352 -0.96 -11.44 7.05
C VAL A 352 -2.11 -12.10 6.30
N LEU A 353 -2.61 -13.26 6.77
CA LEU A 353 -3.73 -13.97 6.17
C LEU A 353 -5.00 -13.09 6.16
N ARG A 354 -5.29 -12.43 7.30
CA ARG A 354 -6.40 -11.48 7.41
C ARG A 354 -6.24 -10.29 6.46
N ALA A 355 -5.03 -9.73 6.33
CA ALA A 355 -4.78 -8.61 5.42
C ALA A 355 -5.03 -9.01 3.96
N VAL A 356 -4.61 -10.21 3.54
CA VAL A 356 -4.87 -10.71 2.19
C VAL A 356 -6.38 -10.92 1.96
N PHE A 357 -7.10 -11.48 2.93
CA PHE A 357 -8.56 -11.61 2.87
C PHE A 357 -9.25 -10.23 2.73
N ASN A 358 -8.86 -9.26 3.55
CA ASN A 358 -9.40 -7.89 3.47
C ASN A 358 -9.07 -7.21 2.14
N MET A 359 -7.87 -7.46 1.57
CA MET A 359 -7.50 -6.94 0.24
C MET A 359 -8.35 -7.55 -0.89
N PHE A 360 -8.71 -8.84 -0.81
CA PHE A 360 -9.64 -9.46 -1.74
C PHE A 360 -10.99 -8.73 -1.73
N ASN A 361 -11.53 -8.47 -0.53
CA ASN A 361 -12.84 -7.81 -0.37
C ASN A 361 -12.82 -6.33 -0.78
N SER A 362 -11.69 -5.63 -0.58
CA SER A 362 -11.62 -4.18 -0.77
C SER A 362 -11.19 -3.76 -2.17
N VAL A 363 -10.13 -4.39 -2.70
CA VAL A 363 -9.43 -3.96 -3.93
C VAL A 363 -9.13 -5.11 -4.89
N GLY A 364 -9.81 -6.23 -4.76
CA GLY A 364 -9.56 -7.46 -5.52
C GLY A 364 -9.51 -7.25 -7.03
N VAL A 365 -10.35 -6.38 -7.56
CA VAL A 365 -10.40 -6.06 -9.00
C VAL A 365 -9.06 -5.54 -9.54
N HIS A 366 -8.34 -4.74 -8.74
CA HIS A 366 -7.05 -4.16 -9.12
C HIS A 366 -5.84 -5.05 -8.83
N LEU A 367 -6.02 -6.11 -8.03
CA LEU A 367 -4.92 -6.96 -7.51
C LEU A 367 -4.96 -8.38 -8.05
N LYS A 368 -5.57 -8.62 -9.21
CA LYS A 368 -5.80 -9.96 -9.77
C LYS A 368 -4.54 -10.85 -9.77
N VAL A 369 -3.41 -10.34 -10.24
CA VAL A 369 -2.14 -11.10 -10.31
C VAL A 369 -1.56 -11.34 -8.92
N GLN A 370 -1.56 -10.33 -8.06
CA GLN A 370 -1.01 -10.42 -6.70
C GLN A 370 -1.81 -11.42 -5.86
N LEU A 371 -3.12 -11.40 -5.96
CA LEU A 371 -4.01 -12.31 -5.24
C LEU A 371 -3.86 -13.75 -5.73
N GLU A 372 -3.65 -13.97 -7.02
CA GLU A 372 -3.29 -15.29 -7.57
C GLU A 372 -2.02 -15.84 -6.93
N VAL A 373 -0.98 -15.00 -6.78
CA VAL A 373 0.27 -15.37 -6.10
C VAL A 373 0.03 -15.68 -4.63
N PHE A 374 -0.72 -14.85 -3.90
CA PHE A 374 -1.03 -15.10 -2.49
C PHE A 374 -1.80 -16.41 -2.29
N PHE A 375 -2.81 -16.65 -3.10
CA PHE A 375 -3.61 -17.86 -2.99
C PHE A 375 -2.79 -19.12 -3.24
N ASN A 376 -2.00 -19.15 -4.32
CA ASN A 376 -1.18 -20.29 -4.68
C ASN A 376 0.06 -20.48 -3.79
N SER A 377 0.82 -19.40 -3.57
CA SER A 377 2.15 -19.49 -2.95
C SER A 377 2.14 -19.31 -1.44
N MET A 378 1.03 -18.86 -0.86
CA MET A 378 0.87 -18.69 0.58
C MET A 378 -0.21 -19.60 1.12
N HIS A 379 -1.50 -19.34 0.87
CA HIS A 379 -2.60 -20.07 1.48
C HIS A 379 -2.55 -21.58 1.18
N LEU A 380 -2.62 -21.95 -0.10
CA LEU A 380 -2.57 -23.35 -0.49
C LEU A 380 -1.22 -24.01 -0.17
N ALA A 381 -0.11 -23.30 -0.42
CA ALA A 381 1.22 -23.85 -0.15
C ALA A 381 1.46 -24.11 1.34
N LEU A 382 1.00 -23.23 2.24
CA LEU A 382 1.11 -23.44 3.70
C LEU A 382 0.21 -24.59 4.17
N ALA A 383 -1.02 -24.68 3.68
CA ALA A 383 -1.97 -25.72 4.04
C ALA A 383 -1.54 -27.11 3.52
N GLU A 384 -0.97 -27.18 2.31
CA GLU A 384 -0.46 -28.41 1.68
C GLU A 384 0.85 -28.92 2.30
N ASN A 385 1.68 -28.03 2.88
CA ASN A 385 3.02 -28.38 3.34
C ASN A 385 3.00 -29.22 4.62
N THR A 386 3.16 -30.52 4.47
CA THR A 386 3.20 -31.48 5.59
C THR A 386 4.39 -31.30 6.53
N SER A 387 5.45 -30.58 6.11
CA SER A 387 6.60 -30.27 6.95
C SER A 387 6.39 -29.05 7.85
N SER A 388 5.35 -28.26 7.62
CA SER A 388 4.99 -27.12 8.47
C SER A 388 4.34 -27.56 9.77
N PRO A 389 4.49 -26.79 10.87
CA PRO A 389 3.79 -27.04 12.12
C PRO A 389 2.27 -27.16 11.92
N PRO A 390 1.58 -28.09 12.62
CA PRO A 390 0.15 -28.29 12.46
C PRO A 390 -0.69 -27.01 12.58
N LEU A 391 -0.38 -26.16 13.56
CA LEU A 391 -1.07 -24.88 13.80
C LEU A 391 -0.96 -23.91 12.60
N ILE A 392 0.16 -23.87 11.92
CA ILE A 392 0.34 -23.04 10.71
C ILE A 392 -0.56 -23.55 9.58
N ARG A 393 -0.65 -24.87 9.42
CA ARG A 393 -1.49 -25.50 8.41
C ARG A 393 -2.98 -25.29 8.70
N GLU A 394 -3.40 -25.46 9.97
CA GLU A 394 -4.77 -25.21 10.40
C GLU A 394 -5.16 -23.74 10.19
N MET A 395 -4.32 -22.79 10.55
CA MET A 395 -4.54 -21.36 10.33
C MET A 395 -4.68 -21.01 8.84
N ALA A 396 -3.83 -21.60 7.98
CA ALA A 396 -3.92 -21.40 6.54
C ALA A 396 -5.21 -22.00 5.96
N LEU A 397 -5.62 -23.18 6.43
CA LEU A 397 -6.88 -23.80 6.04
C LEU A 397 -8.08 -23.00 6.52
N GLU A 398 -8.07 -22.49 7.76
CA GLU A 398 -9.12 -21.63 8.30
C GLU A 398 -9.30 -20.38 7.44
N SER A 399 -8.19 -19.74 7.07
CA SER A 399 -8.24 -18.59 6.15
C SER A 399 -8.83 -18.97 4.79
N LEU A 400 -8.55 -20.16 4.24
CA LEU A 400 -9.18 -20.64 3.01
C LEU A 400 -10.69 -20.88 3.18
N VAL A 401 -11.12 -21.40 4.33
CA VAL A 401 -12.53 -21.62 4.64
C VAL A 401 -13.29 -20.29 4.74
N GLU A 402 -12.66 -19.23 5.25
CA GLU A 402 -13.25 -17.88 5.24
C GLU A 402 -13.56 -17.39 3.81
N PHE A 403 -12.65 -17.61 2.84
CA PHE A 403 -12.97 -17.33 1.43
C PHE A 403 -14.14 -18.15 0.92
N CYS A 404 -14.30 -19.39 1.39
CA CYS A 404 -15.39 -20.27 0.98
C CYS A 404 -16.78 -19.84 1.49
N ARG A 405 -16.81 -19.05 2.57
CA ARG A 405 -18.07 -18.55 3.18
C ARG A 405 -18.69 -17.37 2.44
N GLU A 406 -17.88 -16.66 1.63
CA GLU A 406 -18.30 -15.46 0.90
C GLU A 406 -18.72 -15.81 -0.53
N PRO A 407 -20.03 -15.74 -0.88
CA PRO A 407 -20.54 -16.16 -2.20
C PRO A 407 -19.87 -15.42 -3.35
N GLN A 408 -19.70 -14.09 -3.22
CA GLN A 408 -19.11 -13.26 -4.27
C GLN A 408 -17.65 -13.64 -4.53
N LEU A 409 -16.86 -13.90 -3.47
CA LEU A 409 -15.46 -14.30 -3.64
C LEU A 409 -15.33 -15.65 -4.37
N ILE A 410 -16.22 -16.60 -4.12
CA ILE A 410 -16.23 -17.90 -4.82
C ILE A 410 -16.54 -17.71 -6.30
N ILE A 411 -17.52 -16.86 -6.63
CA ILE A 411 -17.87 -16.52 -8.00
C ILE A 411 -16.69 -15.82 -8.68
N ASP A 412 -16.09 -14.85 -8.02
CA ASP A 412 -14.96 -14.09 -8.52
C ASP A 412 -13.73 -14.98 -8.75
N LEU A 413 -13.45 -15.94 -7.87
CA LEU A 413 -12.39 -16.92 -8.07
C LEU A 413 -12.63 -17.76 -9.34
N TYR A 414 -13.86 -18.21 -9.57
CA TYR A 414 -14.18 -18.99 -10.77
C TYR A 414 -14.11 -18.14 -12.03
N VAL A 415 -14.82 -17.01 -12.07
CA VAL A 415 -14.92 -16.17 -13.27
C VAL A 415 -13.58 -15.53 -13.64
N ASN A 416 -12.91 -14.92 -12.67
CA ASN A 416 -11.69 -14.15 -12.93
C ASN A 416 -10.43 -15.00 -13.10
N TYR A 417 -10.40 -16.23 -12.56
CA TYR A 417 -9.21 -17.08 -12.62
C TYR A 417 -9.45 -18.37 -13.40
N ASP A 418 -10.48 -19.15 -13.08
CA ASP A 418 -10.73 -20.41 -13.77
C ASP A 418 -11.23 -20.22 -15.20
N CYS A 419 -12.00 -19.17 -15.49
CA CYS A 419 -12.45 -18.85 -16.85
C CYS A 419 -11.46 -17.96 -17.60
N ALA A 420 -10.56 -17.25 -16.95
CA ALA A 420 -9.55 -16.41 -17.60
C ALA A 420 -8.36 -17.24 -18.09
N VAL A 421 -8.03 -17.14 -19.38
CA VAL A 421 -7.00 -17.96 -20.05
C VAL A 421 -5.62 -17.79 -19.40
N GLN A 422 -5.24 -16.58 -19.07
CA GLN A 422 -3.89 -16.25 -18.56
C GLN A 422 -3.69 -16.53 -17.05
N SER A 423 -4.76 -16.87 -16.31
CA SER A 423 -4.70 -17.12 -14.87
C SER A 423 -4.68 -18.61 -14.55
N THR A 424 -4.21 -18.99 -13.37
CA THR A 424 -4.30 -20.39 -12.87
C THR A 424 -5.74 -20.75 -12.48
N ASN A 425 -6.08 -22.04 -12.42
CA ASN A 425 -7.40 -22.51 -12.00
C ASN A 425 -7.49 -22.52 -10.47
N LEU A 426 -7.71 -21.35 -9.86
CA LEU A 426 -7.70 -21.23 -8.39
C LEU A 426 -8.85 -21.94 -7.72
N PHE A 427 -10.08 -21.78 -8.23
CA PHE A 427 -11.26 -22.43 -7.66
C PHE A 427 -11.18 -23.96 -7.79
N GLU A 428 -10.81 -24.46 -8.97
CA GLU A 428 -10.61 -25.90 -9.20
C GLU A 428 -9.54 -26.48 -8.26
N ARG A 429 -8.44 -25.74 -8.07
CA ARG A 429 -7.36 -26.15 -7.17
C ARG A 429 -7.81 -26.15 -5.71
N LEU A 430 -8.53 -25.13 -5.27
CA LEU A 430 -9.11 -25.04 -3.94
C LEU A 430 -10.03 -26.21 -3.64
N VAL A 431 -10.99 -26.50 -4.54
CA VAL A 431 -11.94 -27.60 -4.36
C VAL A 431 -11.24 -28.96 -4.32
N LYS A 432 -10.28 -29.19 -5.23
CA LYS A 432 -9.47 -30.42 -5.22
C LYS A 432 -8.67 -30.58 -3.91
N PHE A 433 -8.10 -29.49 -3.42
CA PHE A 433 -7.38 -29.49 -2.15
C PHE A 433 -8.30 -29.82 -0.98
N LEU A 434 -9.43 -29.13 -0.85
CA LEU A 434 -10.41 -29.37 0.24
C LEU A 434 -10.94 -30.80 0.19
N PHE A 435 -11.29 -31.32 -0.99
CA PHE A 435 -11.76 -32.68 -1.16
C PHE A 435 -10.71 -33.70 -0.71
N LYS A 436 -9.47 -33.54 -1.18
CA LYS A 436 -8.36 -34.42 -0.78
C LYS A 436 -8.10 -34.39 0.73
N MET A 437 -8.21 -33.21 1.36
CA MET A 437 -7.93 -33.04 2.79
C MET A 437 -9.14 -33.43 3.66
N SER A 438 -10.35 -33.53 3.13
CA SER A 438 -11.53 -33.99 3.85
C SER A 438 -11.61 -35.50 3.98
N GLU A 439 -10.84 -36.25 3.16
CA GLU A 439 -10.80 -37.72 3.24
C GLU A 439 -9.97 -38.15 4.46
N PRO A 440 -10.58 -38.74 5.50
CA PRO A 440 -9.86 -39.25 6.65
C PRO A 440 -9.04 -40.48 6.25
N GLY A 441 -7.75 -40.49 6.55
CA GLY A 441 -6.96 -41.70 6.45
C GLY A 441 -7.27 -42.68 7.59
N ASN A 442 -6.28 -43.02 8.42
CA ASN A 442 -6.44 -43.93 9.53
C ASN A 442 -7.16 -43.31 10.77
N SER A 443 -7.22 -41.98 10.87
CA SER A 443 -7.86 -41.27 11.99
C SER A 443 -8.45 -39.95 11.55
N LEU A 444 -9.64 -39.63 12.06
CA LEU A 444 -10.27 -38.32 11.89
C LEU A 444 -9.60 -37.31 12.82
N ASN A 445 -9.25 -36.12 12.30
CA ASN A 445 -8.71 -35.02 13.07
C ASN A 445 -9.38 -33.68 12.70
N SER A 446 -9.06 -32.60 13.42
CA SER A 446 -9.63 -31.26 13.21
C SER A 446 -9.45 -30.75 11.78
N PHE A 447 -8.32 -31.04 11.17
CA PHE A 447 -7.98 -30.60 9.83
C PHE A 447 -8.91 -31.20 8.75
N HIS A 448 -9.29 -32.49 8.88
CA HIS A 448 -10.25 -33.12 7.97
C HIS A 448 -11.65 -32.51 8.10
N LEU A 449 -12.09 -32.24 9.35
CA LEU A 449 -13.36 -31.60 9.60
C LEU A 449 -13.43 -30.18 9.05
N GLN A 450 -12.36 -29.39 9.24
CA GLN A 450 -12.26 -28.04 8.73
C GLN A 450 -12.23 -28.00 7.20
N ALA A 451 -11.54 -28.95 6.54
CA ALA A 451 -11.57 -29.07 5.09
C ALA A 451 -12.96 -29.42 4.56
N PHE A 452 -13.68 -30.32 5.27
CA PHE A 452 -15.06 -30.67 4.93
C PHE A 452 -16.01 -29.48 5.17
N GLU A 453 -15.83 -28.70 6.24
CA GLU A 453 -16.55 -27.45 6.46
C GLU A 453 -16.37 -26.48 5.29
N GLY A 454 -15.15 -26.35 4.73
CA GLY A 454 -14.89 -25.54 3.54
C GLY A 454 -15.73 -25.97 2.32
N ILE A 455 -15.89 -27.27 2.09
CA ILE A 455 -16.76 -27.80 1.02
C ILE A 455 -18.22 -27.41 1.28
N LEU A 456 -18.70 -27.60 2.52
CA LEU A 456 -20.08 -27.25 2.90
C LEU A 456 -20.32 -25.73 2.80
N ALA A 457 -19.30 -24.91 3.14
CA ALA A 457 -19.35 -23.46 3.01
C ALA A 457 -19.51 -23.03 1.54
N ILE A 458 -18.75 -23.63 0.61
CA ILE A 458 -18.90 -23.37 -0.84
C ILE A 458 -20.32 -23.70 -1.29
N LEU A 459 -20.83 -24.90 -0.96
CA LEU A 459 -22.20 -25.32 -1.33
C LEU A 459 -23.26 -24.39 -0.75
N GLY A 460 -23.13 -24.04 0.54
CA GLY A 460 -24.03 -23.10 1.21
C GLY A 460 -24.00 -21.69 0.61
N ALA A 461 -22.82 -21.21 0.24
CA ALA A 461 -22.65 -19.92 -0.42
C ALA A 461 -23.34 -19.87 -1.79
N LEU A 462 -23.16 -20.93 -2.61
CA LEU A 462 -23.81 -21.04 -3.91
C LEU A 462 -25.34 -21.17 -3.79
N CYS A 463 -25.86 -21.95 -2.81
CA CYS A 463 -27.30 -22.03 -2.55
C CYS A 463 -27.90 -20.67 -2.18
N LYS A 464 -27.26 -19.93 -1.26
CA LYS A 464 -27.71 -18.59 -0.86
C LYS A 464 -27.78 -17.62 -2.06
N GLU A 465 -26.80 -17.67 -2.95
CA GLU A 465 -26.78 -16.82 -4.13
C GLU A 465 -27.88 -17.19 -5.12
N ILE A 466 -28.15 -18.48 -5.32
CA ILE A 466 -29.27 -18.97 -6.15
C ILE A 466 -30.59 -18.49 -5.57
N ASP A 467 -30.81 -18.65 -4.26
CA ASP A 467 -32.03 -18.20 -3.58
C ASP A 467 -32.23 -16.70 -3.71
N ARG A 468 -31.12 -15.90 -3.59
CA ARG A 468 -31.14 -14.45 -3.78
C ARG A 468 -31.58 -14.06 -5.20
N GLN A 469 -31.04 -14.75 -6.22
CA GLN A 469 -31.41 -14.50 -7.62
C GLN A 469 -32.87 -14.88 -7.91
N HIS A 470 -33.38 -15.98 -7.31
CA HIS A 470 -34.79 -16.34 -7.44
C HIS A 470 -35.71 -15.28 -6.80
N ALA A 471 -35.40 -14.83 -5.58
CA ALA A 471 -36.17 -13.79 -4.91
C ALA A 471 -36.20 -12.46 -5.68
N GLN A 472 -35.12 -12.13 -6.40
CA GLN A 472 -35.06 -10.93 -7.24
C GLN A 472 -35.88 -11.07 -8.54
N LYS A 473 -35.96 -12.26 -9.13
CA LYS A 473 -36.80 -12.53 -10.31
C LYS A 473 -38.31 -12.48 -10.00
N ASP A 474 -38.73 -12.88 -8.81
CA ASP A 474 -40.12 -12.81 -8.38
C ASP A 474 -40.64 -11.37 -8.18
N VAL A 475 -39.72 -10.38 -8.07
CA VAL A 475 -40.03 -8.95 -7.90
C VAL A 475 -40.04 -8.18 -9.23
N SER A 476 -39.42 -8.70 -10.27
CA SER A 476 -39.33 -8.09 -11.61
C SER A 476 -39.98 -8.98 -12.66
N ASP A 477 -41.29 -8.96 -12.75
CA ASP A 477 -42.00 -9.41 -13.96
C ASP A 477 -41.60 -8.51 -15.14
N ASP A 478 -41.20 -9.17 -16.25
CA ASP A 478 -40.83 -8.54 -17.53
C ASP A 478 -39.49 -7.77 -17.63
N ALA A 479 -38.38 -8.49 -17.62
CA ALA A 479 -37.28 -8.17 -18.53
C ALA A 479 -36.37 -9.40 -18.70
N ASP A 480 -36.63 -10.21 -19.72
CA ASP A 480 -35.63 -11.07 -20.34
C ASP A 480 -34.50 -10.13 -20.84
N ILE A 481 -33.45 -9.97 -20.03
CA ILE A 481 -32.28 -9.17 -20.41
C ILE A 481 -31.40 -10.07 -21.32
N PRO A 482 -31.39 -9.87 -22.66
CA PRO A 482 -30.58 -10.66 -23.60
C PRO A 482 -29.09 -10.65 -23.21
N SER A 483 -28.61 -9.57 -22.60
CA SER A 483 -27.22 -9.37 -22.19
C SER A 483 -26.71 -10.37 -21.16
N THR A 484 -27.58 -10.95 -20.31
CA THR A 484 -27.15 -11.88 -19.25
C THR A 484 -26.83 -13.28 -19.83
N ARG A 485 -27.58 -13.73 -20.85
CA ARG A 485 -27.34 -15.01 -21.53
C ARG A 485 -26.05 -14.96 -22.34
N GLU A 486 -25.84 -13.90 -23.10
CA GLU A 486 -24.61 -13.68 -23.88
C GLU A 486 -23.36 -13.65 -23.00
N ALA A 487 -23.40 -12.95 -21.85
CA ALA A 487 -22.31 -12.92 -20.89
C ALA A 487 -22.02 -14.32 -20.28
N THR A 488 -23.06 -15.09 -19.97
CA THR A 488 -22.91 -16.45 -19.42
C THR A 488 -22.30 -17.41 -20.45
N ASP A 489 -22.73 -17.32 -21.72
CA ASP A 489 -22.19 -18.13 -22.80
C ASP A 489 -20.73 -17.76 -23.09
N ALA A 490 -20.39 -16.48 -23.10
CA ALA A 490 -19.01 -16.02 -23.25
C ALA A 490 -18.07 -16.54 -22.12
N ILE A 491 -18.54 -16.57 -20.88
CA ILE A 491 -17.78 -17.17 -19.74
C ILE A 491 -17.59 -18.67 -19.94
N ARG A 492 -18.64 -19.38 -20.37
CA ARG A 492 -18.58 -20.81 -20.66
C ARG A 492 -17.59 -21.11 -21.79
N ASP A 493 -17.66 -20.36 -22.88
CA ASP A 493 -16.77 -20.51 -24.04
C ASP A 493 -15.31 -20.23 -23.65
N SER A 494 -15.08 -19.20 -22.85
CA SER A 494 -13.74 -18.89 -22.31
C SER A 494 -13.19 -20.05 -21.47
N ARG A 495 -14.03 -20.68 -20.64
CA ARG A 495 -13.63 -21.84 -19.83
C ARG A 495 -13.32 -23.07 -20.70
N ILE A 496 -14.14 -23.33 -21.72
CA ILE A 496 -13.91 -24.43 -22.69
C ILE A 496 -12.60 -24.19 -23.43
N ARG A 497 -12.41 -22.96 -23.97
CA ARG A 497 -11.16 -22.57 -24.67
C ARG A 497 -9.93 -22.77 -23.77
N LYS A 498 -9.99 -22.32 -22.52
CA LYS A 498 -8.89 -22.51 -21.57
C LYS A 498 -8.55 -23.98 -21.32
N LYS A 499 -9.56 -24.84 -21.13
CA LYS A 499 -9.35 -26.29 -20.97
C LYS A 499 -8.70 -26.92 -22.19
N SER A 500 -9.18 -26.57 -23.40
CA SER A 500 -8.58 -27.03 -24.65
C SER A 500 -7.11 -26.58 -24.78
N LEU A 501 -6.80 -25.32 -24.41
CA LEU A 501 -5.42 -24.80 -24.37
C LEU A 501 -4.54 -25.57 -23.38
N GLN A 502 -5.05 -25.89 -22.19
CA GLN A 502 -4.30 -26.66 -21.19
C GLN A 502 -3.97 -28.07 -21.69
N VAL A 503 -4.94 -28.77 -22.27
CA VAL A 503 -4.72 -30.11 -22.85
C VAL A 503 -3.71 -30.04 -24.00
N ALA A 504 -3.82 -29.04 -24.89
CA ALA A 504 -2.88 -28.84 -25.97
C ALA A 504 -1.46 -28.51 -25.46
N ALA A 505 -1.35 -27.71 -24.40
CA ALA A 505 -0.06 -27.38 -23.76
C ALA A 505 0.59 -28.60 -23.10
N GLU A 506 -0.17 -29.45 -22.42
CA GLU A 506 0.33 -30.70 -21.86
C GLU A 506 0.84 -31.65 -22.94
N ALA A 507 0.09 -31.77 -24.05
CA ALA A 507 0.51 -32.57 -25.22
C ALA A 507 1.79 -31.98 -25.84
N PHE A 508 1.87 -30.65 -25.99
CA PHE A 508 3.05 -29.96 -26.52
C PHE A 508 4.27 -30.16 -25.63
N ASN A 509 4.13 -30.10 -24.34
CA ASN A 509 5.25 -30.31 -23.40
C ASN A 509 5.84 -31.72 -23.51
N LYS A 510 5.05 -32.71 -23.91
CA LYS A 510 5.50 -34.11 -24.12
C LYS A 510 6.05 -34.33 -25.53
N HIS A 511 5.30 -33.92 -26.54
CA HIS A 511 5.58 -34.18 -27.97
C HIS A 511 5.29 -32.93 -28.81
N PRO A 512 6.20 -31.92 -28.87
CA PRO A 512 5.92 -30.64 -29.53
C PRO A 512 5.50 -30.77 -30.99
N LYS A 513 6.21 -31.57 -31.78
CA LYS A 513 5.95 -31.72 -33.23
C LYS A 513 4.60 -32.38 -33.53
N GLU A 514 4.21 -33.34 -32.72
CA GLU A 514 2.93 -34.06 -32.87
C GLU A 514 1.76 -33.20 -32.39
N SER A 515 1.92 -32.49 -31.26
CA SER A 515 0.90 -31.59 -30.75
C SER A 515 0.59 -30.47 -31.72
N VAL A 516 1.59 -29.87 -32.38
CA VAL A 516 1.39 -28.82 -33.37
C VAL A 516 0.61 -29.33 -34.58
N ARG A 517 0.84 -30.56 -35.04
CA ARG A 517 0.06 -31.18 -36.12
C ARG A 517 -1.40 -31.40 -35.73
N ASN A 518 -1.67 -31.61 -34.45
CA ASN A 518 -3.00 -31.90 -33.93
C ASN A 518 -3.74 -30.67 -33.39
N LEU A 519 -3.26 -29.43 -33.64
CA LEU A 519 -3.87 -28.19 -33.11
C LEU A 519 -5.33 -28.02 -33.59
N GLN A 520 -5.72 -28.55 -34.72
CA GLN A 520 -7.10 -28.58 -35.17
C GLN A 520 -8.01 -29.34 -34.20
N SER A 521 -7.56 -30.48 -33.67
CA SER A 521 -8.35 -31.31 -32.74
C SER A 521 -8.61 -30.59 -31.41
N TYR A 522 -7.78 -29.61 -31.08
CA TYR A 522 -7.94 -28.74 -29.89
C TYR A 522 -8.70 -27.44 -30.18
N GLY A 523 -9.15 -27.22 -31.44
CA GLY A 523 -9.94 -26.05 -31.83
C GLY A 523 -9.12 -24.79 -32.10
N PHE A 524 -7.79 -24.91 -32.35
CA PHE A 524 -6.91 -23.76 -32.61
C PHE A 524 -6.52 -23.56 -34.07
N SER A 525 -6.82 -24.49 -34.91
CA SER A 525 -6.69 -24.36 -36.37
C SER A 525 -7.97 -24.80 -37.03
N GLN A 526 -8.36 -24.12 -38.14
CA GLN A 526 -9.48 -24.53 -38.99
C GLN A 526 -9.01 -25.52 -40.04
N ALA A 527 -7.72 -25.49 -40.40
CA ALA A 527 -7.11 -26.37 -41.37
C ALA A 527 -6.47 -27.61 -40.71
N PRO A 528 -6.35 -28.73 -41.45
CA PRO A 528 -5.67 -29.94 -40.97
C PRO A 528 -4.22 -29.71 -40.54
N GLU A 529 -3.54 -28.77 -41.20
CA GLU A 529 -2.18 -28.33 -40.82
C GLU A 529 -2.25 -26.88 -40.31
N ALA A 530 -1.78 -26.68 -39.07
CA ALA A 530 -1.74 -25.37 -38.44
C ALA A 530 -0.73 -24.46 -39.18
N THR A 531 -1.12 -23.22 -39.41
CA THR A 531 -0.25 -22.19 -39.97
C THR A 531 0.78 -21.72 -38.92
N PRO A 532 1.94 -21.20 -39.34
CA PRO A 532 2.93 -20.63 -38.41
C PRO A 532 2.34 -19.57 -37.49
N ALA A 533 1.40 -18.77 -37.95
CA ALA A 533 0.72 -17.73 -37.16
C ALA A 533 -0.17 -18.34 -36.07
N GLU A 534 -0.93 -19.39 -36.36
CA GLU A 534 -1.77 -20.08 -35.37
C GLU A 534 -0.92 -20.78 -34.31
N VAL A 535 0.21 -21.39 -34.72
CA VAL A 535 1.16 -21.97 -33.74
C VAL A 535 1.79 -20.88 -32.85
N ALA A 536 2.18 -19.75 -33.42
CA ALA A 536 2.71 -18.63 -32.69
C ALA A 536 1.69 -18.08 -31.66
N ALA A 537 0.43 -17.92 -32.05
CA ALA A 537 -0.65 -17.52 -31.17
C ALA A 537 -0.87 -18.54 -30.04
N PHE A 538 -0.89 -19.84 -30.37
CA PHE A 538 -0.97 -20.90 -29.35
C PHE A 538 0.19 -20.84 -28.36
N LEU A 539 1.45 -20.70 -28.82
CA LEU A 539 2.62 -20.60 -27.96
C LEU A 539 2.61 -19.33 -27.10
N ARG A 540 1.92 -18.29 -27.53
CA ARG A 540 1.77 -17.03 -26.80
C ARG A 540 0.67 -17.10 -25.73
N GLU A 541 -0.46 -17.75 -26.02
CA GLU A 541 -1.67 -17.74 -25.21
C GLU A 541 -1.78 -18.94 -24.26
N ALA A 542 -1.25 -20.10 -24.62
CA ALA A 542 -1.51 -21.34 -23.87
C ALA A 542 -0.86 -21.34 -22.49
N PRO A 543 -1.66 -21.49 -21.42
CA PRO A 543 -1.15 -21.58 -20.07
C PRO A 543 -0.49 -22.95 -19.82
N GLY A 544 0.58 -22.96 -19.00
CA GLY A 544 1.24 -24.23 -18.61
C GLY A 544 2.26 -24.78 -19.59
N LEU A 545 2.62 -24.03 -20.63
CA LEU A 545 3.72 -24.41 -21.53
C LEU A 545 5.07 -24.41 -20.79
N ASN A 546 5.86 -25.45 -21.04
CA ASN A 546 7.23 -25.53 -20.52
C ASN A 546 8.14 -24.61 -21.34
N LYS A 547 8.61 -23.53 -20.72
CA LYS A 547 9.45 -22.50 -21.36
C LYS A 547 10.72 -23.07 -22.02
N THR A 548 11.28 -24.16 -21.51
CA THR A 548 12.44 -24.82 -22.10
C THR A 548 12.05 -25.50 -23.41
N VAL A 549 10.95 -26.26 -23.41
CA VAL A 549 10.44 -26.94 -24.62
C VAL A 549 10.03 -25.92 -25.70
N VAL A 550 9.41 -24.81 -25.31
CA VAL A 550 9.07 -23.70 -26.23
C VAL A 550 10.36 -23.13 -26.84
N GLY A 551 11.39 -22.85 -26.05
CA GLY A 551 12.67 -22.32 -26.54
C GLY A 551 13.39 -23.28 -27.47
N GLU A 552 13.37 -24.59 -27.20
CA GLU A 552 13.91 -25.61 -28.07
C GLU A 552 13.16 -25.69 -29.41
N TYR A 553 11.83 -25.64 -29.37
CA TYR A 553 10.97 -25.64 -30.53
C TYR A 553 11.18 -24.41 -31.42
N LEU A 554 11.17 -23.20 -30.83
CA LEU A 554 11.38 -21.94 -31.56
C LEU A 554 12.82 -21.84 -32.13
N GLY A 555 13.80 -22.40 -31.45
CA GLY A 555 15.20 -22.40 -31.90
C GLY A 555 15.54 -23.46 -32.95
N ASP A 556 14.63 -24.38 -33.31
CA ASP A 556 14.89 -25.42 -34.31
C ASP A 556 15.14 -24.81 -35.73
N HIS A 557 16.02 -25.42 -36.49
CA HIS A 557 16.44 -24.97 -37.83
C HIS A 557 15.44 -25.30 -38.96
N ASN A 558 14.40 -26.07 -38.68
CA ASN A 558 13.38 -26.44 -39.66
C ASN A 558 12.68 -25.18 -40.18
N ALA A 559 12.45 -25.13 -41.50
CA ALA A 559 11.82 -23.97 -42.17
C ALA A 559 10.47 -23.57 -41.53
N PHE A 560 9.65 -24.55 -41.14
CA PHE A 560 8.39 -24.29 -40.43
C PHE A 560 8.61 -23.65 -39.07
N ASN A 561 9.56 -24.15 -38.27
CA ASN A 561 9.86 -23.59 -36.97
C ASN A 561 10.43 -22.17 -37.05
N VAL A 562 11.24 -21.89 -38.07
CA VAL A 562 11.74 -20.53 -38.36
C VAL A 562 10.59 -19.59 -38.72
N ALA A 563 9.61 -20.03 -39.52
CA ALA A 563 8.42 -19.26 -39.83
C ALA A 563 7.56 -19.03 -38.57
N VAL A 564 7.43 -20.04 -37.69
CA VAL A 564 6.75 -19.88 -36.39
C VAL A 564 7.48 -18.89 -35.49
N LEU A 565 8.82 -18.94 -35.43
CA LEU A 565 9.61 -17.97 -34.64
C LEU A 565 9.40 -16.54 -35.13
N THR A 566 9.39 -16.32 -36.45
CA THR A 566 9.13 -15.00 -37.04
C THR A 566 7.72 -14.53 -36.70
N ALA A 567 6.71 -15.39 -36.86
CA ALA A 567 5.34 -15.09 -36.46
C ALA A 567 5.21 -14.83 -34.94
N TYR A 568 5.93 -15.59 -34.13
CA TYR A 568 5.94 -15.42 -32.67
C TYR A 568 6.53 -14.07 -32.27
N ALA A 569 7.66 -13.65 -32.86
CA ALA A 569 8.24 -12.33 -32.62
C ALA A 569 7.24 -11.21 -33.03
N ALA A 570 6.54 -11.36 -34.11
CA ALA A 570 5.52 -10.41 -34.57
C ALA A 570 4.29 -10.29 -33.65
N THR A 571 4.07 -11.23 -32.70
CA THR A 571 2.99 -11.11 -31.71
C THR A 571 3.30 -10.09 -30.60
N PHE A 572 4.53 -9.60 -30.51
CA PHE A 572 4.93 -8.62 -29.52
C PHE A 572 4.86 -7.21 -30.09
N SER A 573 4.48 -6.25 -29.23
CA SER A 573 4.60 -4.83 -29.55
C SER A 573 5.78 -4.24 -28.77
N PHE A 574 6.78 -3.75 -29.49
CA PHE A 574 7.98 -3.14 -28.92
C PHE A 574 8.00 -1.61 -29.05
N HIS A 575 6.86 -1.00 -29.40
CA HIS A 575 6.75 0.45 -29.52
C HIS A 575 7.08 1.16 -28.21
N ASN A 576 7.92 2.18 -28.27
CA ASN A 576 8.34 2.98 -27.11
C ASN A 576 9.06 2.21 -26.00
N LEU A 577 9.59 1.03 -26.28
CA LEU A 577 10.41 0.27 -25.34
C LEU A 577 11.91 0.47 -25.65
N SER A 578 12.72 0.51 -24.60
CA SER A 578 14.18 0.37 -24.73
C SER A 578 14.53 -1.04 -25.18
N LEU A 579 15.71 -1.23 -25.80
CA LEU A 579 16.13 -2.54 -26.32
C LEU A 579 16.15 -3.61 -25.21
N ASP A 580 16.64 -3.27 -24.03
CA ASP A 580 16.70 -4.19 -22.89
C ASP A 580 15.31 -4.56 -22.34
N ALA A 581 14.39 -3.60 -22.27
CA ALA A 581 13.00 -3.84 -21.87
C ALA A 581 12.27 -4.73 -22.89
N ALA A 582 12.43 -4.45 -24.19
CA ALA A 582 11.88 -5.27 -25.27
C ALA A 582 12.46 -6.70 -25.26
N LEU A 583 13.78 -6.83 -25.06
CA LEU A 583 14.46 -8.13 -24.97
C LEU A 583 13.97 -8.94 -23.76
N ARG A 584 13.82 -8.30 -22.60
CA ARG A 584 13.26 -8.94 -21.38
C ARG A 584 11.83 -9.41 -21.61
N LEU A 585 11.00 -8.58 -22.24
CA LEU A 585 9.62 -8.91 -22.58
C LEU A 585 9.57 -10.14 -23.51
N PHE A 586 10.37 -10.15 -24.57
CA PHE A 586 10.44 -11.25 -25.52
C PHE A 586 10.88 -12.56 -24.85
N LEU A 587 11.97 -12.53 -24.08
CA LEU A 587 12.53 -13.69 -23.39
C LEU A 587 11.71 -14.13 -22.16
N SER A 588 10.71 -13.36 -21.73
CA SER A 588 9.82 -13.76 -20.64
C SER A 588 8.98 -14.99 -20.99
N GLY A 589 8.67 -15.20 -22.28
CA GLY A 589 7.81 -16.28 -22.77
C GLY A 589 8.48 -17.65 -22.84
N PHE A 590 9.79 -17.72 -22.98
CA PHE A 590 10.54 -18.98 -23.16
C PHE A 590 11.96 -18.90 -22.59
N ARG A 591 12.67 -20.02 -22.56
CA ARG A 591 14.10 -20.07 -22.19
C ARG A 591 14.94 -20.29 -23.43
N LEU A 592 16.00 -19.50 -23.59
CA LEU A 592 16.98 -19.69 -24.65
C LEU A 592 17.70 -21.03 -24.48
N CYS A 593 17.84 -21.76 -25.58
CA CYS A 593 18.70 -22.96 -25.63
C CYS A 593 20.18 -22.55 -25.57
N GLY A 594 21.03 -23.42 -25.01
CA GLY A 594 22.47 -23.16 -24.91
C GLY A 594 23.27 -23.27 -26.23
N GLU A 595 22.64 -23.60 -27.36
CA GLU A 595 23.29 -23.73 -28.66
C GLU A 595 23.38 -22.37 -29.39
N ALA A 596 24.60 -21.95 -29.73
CA ALA A 596 24.84 -20.64 -30.35
C ALA A 596 23.98 -20.39 -31.60
N GLN A 597 23.83 -21.39 -32.49
CA GLN A 597 23.03 -21.27 -33.70
C GLN A 597 21.53 -21.07 -33.44
N LYS A 598 21.01 -21.62 -32.33
CA LYS A 598 19.62 -21.38 -31.90
C LYS A 598 19.44 -19.98 -31.33
N ILE A 599 20.43 -19.52 -30.56
CA ILE A 599 20.46 -18.16 -30.00
C ILE A 599 20.49 -17.14 -31.15
N ASP A 600 21.35 -17.36 -32.17
CA ASP A 600 21.45 -16.47 -33.32
C ASP A 600 20.11 -16.31 -34.04
N ARG A 601 19.41 -17.41 -34.34
CA ARG A 601 18.08 -17.33 -35.01
C ARG A 601 17.05 -16.57 -34.19
N VAL A 602 17.02 -16.83 -32.87
CA VAL A 602 16.08 -16.17 -31.96
C VAL A 602 16.37 -14.68 -31.87
N MET A 603 17.65 -14.31 -31.77
CA MET A 603 18.06 -12.88 -31.72
C MET A 603 17.85 -12.19 -33.06
N GLU A 604 18.03 -12.88 -34.19
CA GLU A 604 17.74 -12.33 -35.51
C GLU A 604 16.25 -11.98 -35.65
N ALA A 605 15.34 -12.90 -35.29
CA ALA A 605 13.90 -12.66 -35.35
C ALA A 605 13.48 -11.50 -34.42
N PHE A 606 13.98 -11.48 -33.19
CA PHE A 606 13.75 -10.38 -32.24
C PHE A 606 14.19 -9.05 -32.82
N SER A 607 15.44 -8.97 -33.32
CA SER A 607 16.05 -7.72 -33.75
C SER A 607 15.38 -7.13 -34.99
N LYS A 608 14.91 -7.95 -35.89
CA LYS A 608 14.12 -7.52 -37.06
C LYS A 608 12.80 -6.89 -36.62
N THR A 609 12.02 -7.57 -35.76
CA THR A 609 10.76 -7.05 -35.24
C THR A 609 10.94 -5.81 -34.39
N MET A 610 12.00 -5.78 -33.53
CA MET A 610 12.32 -4.60 -32.73
C MET A 610 12.63 -3.37 -33.61
N HIS A 611 13.44 -3.56 -34.66
CA HIS A 611 13.78 -2.48 -35.58
C HIS A 611 12.58 -1.99 -36.40
N GLU A 612 11.66 -2.88 -36.76
CA GLU A 612 10.41 -2.50 -37.46
C GLU A 612 9.50 -1.66 -36.58
N HIS A 613 9.39 -1.98 -35.29
CA HIS A 613 8.52 -1.28 -34.35
C HIS A 613 9.13 0.00 -33.77
N SER A 614 10.43 0.05 -33.62
CA SER A 614 11.15 1.15 -32.98
C SER A 614 12.58 1.25 -33.56
N PRO A 615 12.74 1.81 -34.78
CA PRO A 615 14.05 1.92 -35.41
C PRO A 615 15.03 2.76 -34.59
N GLY A 616 14.55 3.74 -33.81
CA GLY A 616 15.32 4.52 -32.84
C GLY A 616 16.68 4.99 -33.37
N PRO A 617 17.71 5.02 -32.52
CA PRO A 617 19.08 5.41 -32.89
C PRO A 617 19.87 4.29 -33.60
N LEU A 618 19.25 3.11 -33.77
CA LEU A 618 19.87 1.95 -34.43
C LEU A 618 19.64 2.03 -35.93
N LYS A 619 20.70 2.20 -36.70
CA LYS A 619 20.63 2.44 -38.14
C LYS A 619 20.06 1.26 -38.94
N LYS A 620 20.30 0.05 -38.46
CA LYS A 620 19.84 -1.21 -39.06
C LYS A 620 19.51 -2.23 -37.99
N TRP A 621 18.74 -3.23 -38.30
CA TRP A 621 18.44 -4.35 -37.40
C TRP A 621 19.70 -5.10 -36.91
N ASP A 622 20.79 -5.10 -37.72
CA ASP A 622 22.11 -5.68 -37.31
C ASP A 622 22.67 -5.05 -36.03
N GLY A 623 22.48 -3.72 -35.83
CA GLY A 623 22.88 -3.04 -34.62
C GLY A 623 22.09 -3.55 -33.41
N ALA A 624 20.76 -3.72 -33.56
CA ALA A 624 19.91 -4.31 -32.52
C ALA A 624 20.34 -5.75 -32.21
N PHE A 625 20.62 -6.54 -33.23
CA PHE A 625 21.10 -7.93 -33.11
C PHE A 625 22.41 -7.99 -32.31
N THR A 626 23.42 -7.22 -32.69
CA THR A 626 24.73 -7.23 -32.03
C THR A 626 24.61 -6.81 -30.57
N LEU A 627 23.83 -5.77 -30.29
CA LEU A 627 23.65 -5.27 -28.93
C LEU A 627 22.84 -6.26 -28.07
N ALA A 628 21.75 -6.84 -28.59
CA ALA A 628 20.98 -7.86 -27.92
C ALA A 628 21.80 -9.10 -27.58
N PHE A 629 22.62 -9.57 -28.54
CA PHE A 629 23.53 -10.68 -28.32
C PHE A 629 24.59 -10.37 -27.26
N SER A 630 25.18 -9.18 -27.32
CA SER A 630 26.14 -8.70 -26.32
C SER A 630 25.54 -8.63 -24.91
N LEU A 631 24.28 -8.20 -24.79
CA LEU A 631 23.57 -8.16 -23.50
C LEU A 631 23.35 -9.57 -22.93
N ILE A 632 23.02 -10.55 -23.75
CA ILE A 632 22.90 -11.96 -23.32
C ILE A 632 24.23 -12.51 -22.87
N MET A 633 25.31 -12.22 -23.59
CA MET A 633 26.68 -12.63 -23.22
C MET A 633 27.10 -11.97 -21.91
N LEU A 634 26.82 -10.68 -21.74
CA LEU A 634 27.06 -9.96 -20.48
C LEU A 634 26.28 -10.56 -19.30
N ASN A 635 25.02 -10.87 -19.51
CA ASN A 635 24.19 -11.52 -18.47
C ASN A 635 24.77 -12.89 -18.08
N THR A 636 25.21 -13.66 -19.07
CA THR A 636 25.86 -14.96 -18.84
C THR A 636 27.18 -14.79 -18.08
N ASP A 637 28.00 -13.81 -18.46
CA ASP A 637 29.26 -13.48 -17.79
C ASP A 637 29.04 -13.12 -16.31
N ILE A 638 28.10 -12.20 -16.04
CA ILE A 638 27.80 -11.71 -14.69
C ILE A 638 27.31 -12.83 -13.77
N HIS A 639 26.46 -13.72 -14.28
CA HIS A 639 25.79 -14.74 -13.47
C HIS A 639 26.47 -16.12 -13.47
N SER A 640 27.40 -16.39 -14.38
CA SER A 640 28.12 -17.67 -14.42
C SER A 640 29.10 -17.79 -13.25
N PRO A 641 29.02 -18.86 -12.44
CA PRO A 641 29.97 -19.10 -11.36
C PRO A 641 31.39 -19.45 -11.86
N ASN A 642 31.51 -19.85 -13.12
CA ASN A 642 32.78 -20.25 -13.74
C ASN A 642 33.64 -19.06 -14.19
N VAL A 643 33.07 -17.89 -14.34
CA VAL A 643 33.80 -16.68 -14.74
C VAL A 643 34.27 -15.93 -13.50
N LYS A 644 35.58 -15.97 -13.24
CA LYS A 644 36.19 -15.33 -12.07
C LYS A 644 36.29 -13.81 -12.23
N ASN A 645 36.66 -13.33 -13.42
CA ASN A 645 36.81 -11.91 -13.74
C ASN A 645 35.60 -11.46 -14.56
N LYS A 646 34.65 -10.80 -13.92
CA LYS A 646 33.44 -10.28 -14.57
C LYS A 646 33.76 -9.11 -15.47
N MET A 647 33.02 -8.99 -16.58
CA MET A 647 33.17 -7.88 -17.53
C MET A 647 32.81 -6.56 -16.85
N THR A 648 33.70 -5.55 -16.99
CA THR A 648 33.40 -4.19 -16.51
C THR A 648 32.61 -3.40 -17.55
N LYS A 649 32.00 -2.29 -17.12
CA LYS A 649 31.26 -1.38 -18.00
C LYS A 649 32.12 -0.87 -19.16
N GLU A 650 33.39 -0.50 -18.87
CA GLU A 650 34.36 0.01 -19.84
C GLU A 650 34.71 -1.06 -20.88
N GLN A 651 34.87 -2.32 -20.44
CA GLN A 651 35.13 -3.44 -21.34
C GLN A 651 33.92 -3.72 -22.23
N PHE A 652 32.70 -3.68 -21.68
CA PHE A 652 31.48 -3.86 -22.47
C PHE A 652 31.34 -2.79 -23.55
N ILE A 653 31.55 -1.52 -23.21
CA ILE A 653 31.50 -0.40 -24.17
C ILE A 653 32.59 -0.59 -25.24
N LYS A 654 33.82 -0.94 -24.86
CA LYS A 654 34.91 -1.17 -25.79
C LYS A 654 34.63 -2.31 -26.77
N ASN A 655 34.04 -3.41 -26.29
CA ASN A 655 33.72 -4.57 -27.11
C ASN A 655 32.63 -4.28 -28.15
N ASN A 656 31.74 -3.35 -27.88
CA ASN A 656 30.63 -2.96 -28.76
C ASN A 656 30.93 -1.71 -29.62
N LYS A 657 32.16 -1.19 -29.57
CA LYS A 657 32.55 0.00 -30.31
C LYS A 657 32.55 -0.25 -31.84
N GLY A 658 31.95 0.67 -32.58
CA GLY A 658 31.89 0.60 -34.05
C GLY A 658 30.87 -0.43 -34.59
N MET A 659 30.06 -1.05 -33.76
CA MET A 659 29.15 -2.13 -34.17
C MET A 659 27.75 -1.67 -34.62
N ASN A 660 27.47 -0.37 -34.63
CA ASN A 660 26.22 0.19 -35.16
C ASN A 660 26.44 0.66 -36.63
N ALA A 661 26.51 -0.27 -37.56
CA ALA A 661 26.79 0.01 -38.98
C ALA A 661 28.10 0.82 -39.21
N GLY A 662 29.14 0.52 -38.43
CA GLY A 662 30.45 1.19 -38.50
C GLY A 662 30.61 2.40 -37.57
N GLU A 663 29.56 2.79 -36.86
CA GLU A 663 29.58 3.85 -35.84
C GLU A 663 29.43 3.27 -34.44
N ASP A 664 29.64 4.11 -33.44
CA ASP A 664 29.42 3.74 -32.03
C ASP A 664 27.91 3.77 -31.70
N PHE A 665 27.48 2.96 -30.74
CA PHE A 665 26.14 3.07 -30.18
C PHE A 665 25.98 4.41 -29.44
N PRO A 666 24.76 4.98 -29.37
CA PRO A 666 24.48 6.18 -28.57
C PRO A 666 24.92 6.00 -27.11
N LYS A 667 25.23 7.11 -26.45
CA LYS A 667 25.67 7.08 -25.04
C LYS A 667 24.56 6.80 -24.05
N GLU A 668 23.33 6.95 -24.48
CA GLU A 668 22.10 6.63 -23.76
C GLU A 668 21.70 5.18 -24.06
#